data_7eba7ce39c9ad3483974b5da0f41b67e
#
_entry.id   7eba7ce39c9ad3483974b5da0f41b67e
#
_cell.length_a   1.000
_cell.length_b   1.000
_cell.length_c   1.000
_cell.angle_alpha   90.00
_cell.angle_beta   90.00
_cell.angle_gamma   90.00
#
_symmetry.space_group_name_H-M   'P 1'
#
loop_
_entity.id
_entity.type
_entity.pdbx_description
1 polymer ?
#
loop_
_entity_poly.entity_id
_entity_poly.type
_entity_poly.pdbx_seq_one_letter_code
_entity_poly.pdbx_strand_id
1 'polypeptide(L)'
;MAQRDLKFTRNIGIAAHIDAGKTTTTERILYYTGVSHKIGEVHDGAATMDWMEQEQERGITITSAATTCTWNFPLKNGQPVEDTKPYHFNIIDTPGHVDFTVEVNRSLRVLDGLVFLFSAVDGVEPQSETNWRLADNYKVPRMGFVNKMDRQGSNFMMVCQQVKDMLGSNAVPIVLPIGDEIDFKGVVDLVKNRAIVWHEESMGATFDVIDIPEDLKEEARLYRGKLIEEVAAYDENLLEKYMEDEESITEDEVHAALRAAVMDMSIIPMICGSAFKNKGVQFLLDAVCRYLPSPVDKEGIKGINPDTEKEEIRRPDVKEPFAALAFKIATDPFVGRLAFFRAYSGRLDAGSYILNNRSGNKERISRIYQMHANKQNAIDYIEAGDIGAAVGFKDIKTGDTLTAEKHPIVLESMNFPDPVIGIAVEPKTKADVDKLGMALAKLAEEDPTFQVRTDEASGQTVISGMGELHLDIIVDRLRREFKVEVNQGKPQVEYKEAITRSADHREVYKKQSGGRGKFADIVFTIGPADDDKVEGLQFVNEIKGGNIPKEFIPSVEKGFKQAMQNGPLAGFEVDSMKVTLKDGSFHAVDSDQLSFELAAKLGFKASAKAAGAVILEPIMKLEVLTPEENMGDIVGDLNRRRGQVNNMSDRAGAKVIKAEVPLSEMFGYVTTLRTLSSGRATSTMEFSHYAETPSNISEEVIAAARGTANV
;
A
#
# COMPACT_ATOMS: atom_id res chain seq x y z
N MET A 1 6.66 -15.10 31.75
CA MET A 1 7.49 -15.34 30.56
C MET A 1 8.70 -14.43 30.62
N ALA A 2 9.87 -14.87 30.19
CA ALA A 2 11.04 -13.99 30.11
C ALA A 2 10.75 -12.88 29.11
N GLN A 3 11.19 -11.65 29.41
CA GLN A 3 11.07 -10.50 28.54
C GLN A 3 11.70 -10.83 27.18
N ARG A 4 10.94 -10.64 26.09
CA ARG A 4 11.39 -10.92 24.74
C ARG A 4 12.47 -9.92 24.33
N ASP A 5 13.58 -10.40 23.80
CA ASP A 5 14.62 -9.51 23.25
C ASP A 5 14.24 -9.12 21.81
N LEU A 6 13.92 -7.84 21.62
CA LEU A 6 13.47 -7.29 20.34
C LEU A 6 14.52 -7.38 19.22
N LYS A 7 15.80 -7.61 19.54
CA LYS A 7 16.86 -7.89 18.56
C LYS A 7 16.54 -9.12 17.69
N PHE A 8 15.80 -10.08 18.26
CA PHE A 8 15.38 -11.31 17.59
C PHE A 8 13.95 -11.24 17.06
N THR A 9 13.40 -10.05 16.90
CA THR A 9 12.09 -9.84 16.24
C THR A 9 12.30 -9.37 14.82
N ARG A 10 11.47 -9.86 13.88
CA ARG A 10 11.43 -9.43 12.48
C ARG A 10 9.98 -9.16 12.06
N ASN A 11 9.68 -7.91 11.80
CA ASN A 11 8.40 -7.48 11.23
C ASN A 11 8.59 -7.33 9.74
N ILE A 12 8.24 -8.34 8.97
CA ILE A 12 8.54 -8.41 7.54
C ILE A 12 7.27 -8.50 6.71
N GLY A 13 7.31 -7.87 5.54
CA GLY A 13 6.35 -8.08 4.48
C GLY A 13 6.86 -9.04 3.43
N ILE A 14 5.94 -9.73 2.78
CA ILE A 14 6.21 -10.47 1.57
C ILE A 14 5.41 -9.83 0.45
N ALA A 15 6.11 -9.21 -0.50
CA ALA A 15 5.53 -8.57 -1.67
C ALA A 15 5.96 -9.27 -2.95
N ALA A 16 5.10 -9.27 -3.94
CA ALA A 16 5.35 -9.89 -5.23
C ALA A 16 4.40 -9.34 -6.28
N HIS A 17 4.72 -9.52 -7.56
CA HIS A 17 3.71 -9.45 -8.59
C HIS A 17 2.80 -10.70 -8.59
N ILE A 18 1.72 -10.65 -9.35
CA ILE A 18 0.79 -11.77 -9.51
C ILE A 18 1.57 -12.98 -10.06
N ASP A 19 1.28 -14.16 -9.56
CA ASP A 19 1.89 -15.44 -9.97
C ASP A 19 3.41 -15.58 -9.70
N ALA A 20 4.09 -14.67 -9.00
CA ALA A 20 5.50 -14.89 -8.60
C ALA A 20 5.68 -16.04 -7.58
N GLY A 21 4.60 -16.60 -7.09
CA GLY A 21 4.61 -17.70 -6.11
C GLY A 21 4.66 -17.22 -4.66
N LYS A 22 4.09 -16.06 -4.37
CA LYS A 22 4.03 -15.46 -3.04
C LYS A 22 3.37 -16.39 -2.02
N THR A 23 2.13 -16.80 -2.26
CA THR A 23 1.38 -17.68 -1.38
C THR A 23 2.10 -19.01 -1.16
N THR A 24 2.65 -19.61 -2.22
CA THR A 24 3.46 -20.85 -2.10
C THR A 24 4.67 -20.62 -1.19
N THR A 25 5.38 -19.51 -1.34
CA THR A 25 6.56 -19.20 -0.50
C THR A 25 6.16 -19.03 0.96
N THR A 26 5.07 -18.29 1.23
CA THR A 26 4.56 -18.05 2.59
C THR A 26 4.12 -19.36 3.24
N GLU A 27 3.41 -20.23 2.52
CA GLU A 27 3.02 -21.55 3.02
C GLU A 27 4.23 -22.43 3.36
N ARG A 28 5.32 -22.37 2.59
CA ARG A 28 6.59 -23.07 2.91
C ARG A 28 7.25 -22.50 4.16
N ILE A 29 7.22 -21.18 4.34
CA ILE A 29 7.71 -20.54 5.57
C ILE A 29 6.91 -21.06 6.77
N LEU A 30 5.59 -21.09 6.71
CA LEU A 30 4.73 -21.60 7.78
C LEU A 30 4.97 -23.07 8.09
N TYR A 31 5.25 -23.87 7.07
CA TYR A 31 5.59 -25.27 7.22
C TYR A 31 6.93 -25.47 7.94
N TYR A 32 8.01 -24.80 7.49
CA TYR A 32 9.34 -24.94 8.10
C TYR A 32 9.41 -24.36 9.50
N THR A 33 8.59 -23.39 9.83
CA THR A 33 8.48 -22.79 11.18
C THR A 33 7.54 -23.57 12.11
N GLY A 34 6.92 -24.65 11.61
CA GLY A 34 6.05 -25.51 12.41
C GLY A 34 4.65 -24.96 12.72
N VAL A 35 4.27 -23.84 12.10
CA VAL A 35 2.92 -23.25 12.24
C VAL A 35 1.88 -24.09 11.50
N SER A 36 2.25 -24.64 10.32
CA SER A 36 1.44 -25.57 9.56
C SER A 36 2.06 -26.97 9.59
N HIS A 37 1.22 -27.99 9.79
CA HIS A 37 1.64 -29.40 9.75
C HIS A 37 1.52 -30.03 8.35
N LYS A 38 0.88 -29.32 7.42
CA LYS A 38 0.72 -29.73 6.02
C LYS A 38 1.14 -28.56 5.13
N ILE A 39 1.75 -28.92 4.01
CA ILE A 39 2.02 -27.95 2.95
C ILE A 39 0.68 -27.67 2.27
N GLY A 40 0.18 -26.42 2.39
CA GLY A 40 -0.98 -25.95 1.64
C GLY A 40 -0.60 -25.74 0.18
N GLU A 41 -1.32 -26.38 -0.73
CA GLU A 41 -1.19 -26.12 -2.16
C GLU A 41 -2.25 -25.10 -2.60
N VAL A 42 -1.83 -24.07 -3.32
CA VAL A 42 -2.72 -23.01 -3.80
C VAL A 42 -3.79 -23.55 -4.74
N HIS A 43 -3.41 -24.52 -5.59
CA HIS A 43 -4.32 -25.14 -6.56
C HIS A 43 -5.41 -26.02 -5.92
N ASP A 44 -5.19 -26.47 -4.70
CA ASP A 44 -6.15 -27.28 -3.95
C ASP A 44 -7.03 -26.46 -3.00
N GLY A 45 -6.89 -25.13 -3.00
CA GLY A 45 -7.62 -24.22 -2.11
C GLY A 45 -7.28 -24.43 -0.62
N ALA A 46 -6.12 -25.00 -0.33
CA ALA A 46 -5.69 -25.39 1.02
C ALA A 46 -4.71 -24.37 1.66
N ALA A 47 -4.46 -23.23 1.04
CA ALA A 47 -3.55 -22.21 1.53
C ALA A 47 -4.10 -21.54 2.79
N THR A 48 -3.25 -21.41 3.82
CA THR A 48 -3.63 -20.85 5.14
C THR A 48 -3.76 -19.35 5.09
N MET A 49 -2.91 -18.67 4.30
CA MET A 49 -2.87 -17.20 4.23
C MET A 49 -3.94 -16.62 3.33
N ASP A 50 -4.26 -17.26 2.20
CA ASP A 50 -5.38 -16.90 1.33
C ASP A 50 -6.66 -17.57 1.87
N TRP A 51 -7.22 -17.02 2.93
CA TRP A 51 -8.34 -17.63 3.67
C TRP A 51 -9.72 -17.25 3.14
N MET A 52 -9.83 -16.20 2.33
CA MET A 52 -11.10 -15.83 1.69
C MET A 52 -11.41 -16.77 0.52
N GLU A 53 -12.68 -17.14 0.38
CA GLU A 53 -13.13 -17.96 -0.76
C GLU A 53 -12.76 -17.31 -2.10
N GLN A 54 -12.86 -15.98 -2.21
CA GLN A 54 -12.52 -15.23 -3.41
C GLN A 54 -11.02 -15.30 -3.73
N GLU A 55 -10.16 -15.29 -2.72
CA GLU A 55 -8.71 -15.46 -2.89
C GLU A 55 -8.39 -16.85 -3.45
N GLN A 56 -9.00 -17.86 -2.87
CA GLN A 56 -8.81 -19.26 -3.28
C GLN A 56 -9.35 -19.54 -4.70
N GLU A 57 -10.55 -19.03 -5.02
CA GLU A 57 -11.16 -19.21 -6.33
C GLU A 57 -10.40 -18.49 -7.46
N ARG A 58 -9.85 -17.30 -7.16
CA ARG A 58 -9.15 -16.45 -8.14
C ARG A 58 -7.65 -16.69 -8.17
N GLY A 59 -7.08 -17.36 -7.16
CA GLY A 59 -5.65 -17.59 -7.02
C GLY A 59 -4.84 -16.31 -6.74
N ILE A 60 -5.47 -15.26 -6.20
CA ILE A 60 -4.83 -13.98 -5.89
C ILE A 60 -5.06 -13.60 -4.44
N THR A 61 -4.08 -12.99 -3.79
CA THR A 61 -4.26 -12.37 -2.48
C THR A 61 -4.97 -11.03 -2.63
N ILE A 62 -6.06 -10.84 -1.91
CA ILE A 62 -6.91 -9.64 -1.93
C ILE A 62 -6.63 -8.79 -0.70
N THR A 63 -6.62 -9.42 0.47
CA THR A 63 -6.39 -8.75 1.74
C THR A 63 -5.06 -9.16 2.36
N SER A 64 -4.35 -8.21 2.99
CA SER A 64 -3.15 -8.55 3.74
C SER A 64 -3.50 -9.40 4.95
N ALA A 65 -2.80 -10.54 5.11
CA ALA A 65 -2.91 -11.42 6.25
C ALA A 65 -1.65 -11.32 7.12
N ALA A 66 -1.84 -11.31 8.44
CA ALA A 66 -0.74 -11.28 9.39
C ALA A 66 -0.59 -12.64 10.07
N THR A 67 0.62 -13.14 10.15
CA THR A 67 0.94 -14.40 10.83
C THR A 67 2.22 -14.27 11.61
N THR A 68 2.25 -14.90 12.78
CA THR A 68 3.44 -14.95 13.64
C THR A 68 4.03 -16.35 13.61
N CYS A 69 5.34 -16.45 13.46
CA CYS A 69 6.07 -17.72 13.52
C CYS A 69 7.43 -17.54 14.18
N THR A 70 8.10 -18.64 14.43
CA THR A 70 9.44 -18.63 15.08
C THR A 70 10.42 -19.44 14.25
N TRP A 71 11.60 -18.87 14.00
CA TRP A 71 12.71 -19.53 13.35
C TRP A 71 13.94 -19.56 14.25
N ASN A 72 14.56 -20.72 14.40
CA ASN A 72 15.78 -20.86 15.18
C ASN A 72 17.00 -20.57 14.32
N PHE A 73 17.86 -19.64 14.75
CA PHE A 73 19.01 -19.22 14.00
C PHE A 73 20.16 -18.76 14.96
N PRO A 74 21.47 -18.99 14.65
CA PRO A 74 21.97 -19.76 13.51
C PRO A 74 21.81 -21.27 13.68
N LEU A 75 21.81 -21.99 12.57
CA LEU A 75 21.84 -23.45 12.53
C LEU A 75 23.11 -23.91 11.81
N LYS A 76 23.68 -25.05 12.24
CA LYS A 76 24.76 -25.74 11.52
C LYS A 76 24.22 -27.06 10.97
N ASN A 77 24.20 -27.18 9.63
CA ASN A 77 23.62 -28.34 8.95
C ASN A 77 22.19 -28.65 9.43
N GLY A 78 21.37 -27.62 9.64
CA GLY A 78 20.00 -27.75 10.13
C GLY A 78 19.84 -28.09 11.62
N GLN A 79 20.92 -28.18 12.38
CA GLN A 79 20.89 -28.47 13.82
C GLN A 79 21.24 -27.22 14.65
N PRO A 80 20.59 -27.04 15.82
CA PRO A 80 20.93 -25.96 16.75
C PRO A 80 22.39 -26.05 17.22
N VAL A 81 23.01 -24.85 17.35
CA VAL A 81 24.33 -24.67 17.95
C VAL A 81 24.22 -23.87 19.26
N GLU A 82 25.30 -23.71 20.02
CA GLU A 82 25.29 -23.03 21.31
C GLU A 82 24.69 -21.61 21.24
N ASP A 83 24.94 -20.89 20.17
CA ASP A 83 24.44 -19.51 19.95
C ASP A 83 23.07 -19.43 19.30
N THR A 84 22.39 -20.55 19.05
CA THR A 84 21.05 -20.56 18.44
C THR A 84 20.06 -19.80 19.30
N LYS A 85 19.36 -18.83 18.68
CA LYS A 85 18.28 -18.05 19.30
C LYS A 85 16.99 -18.21 18.51
N PRO A 86 15.84 -18.20 19.19
CA PRO A 86 14.55 -18.14 18.51
C PRO A 86 14.30 -16.73 17.98
N TYR A 87 14.19 -16.59 16.67
CA TYR A 87 13.75 -15.35 16.02
C TYR A 87 12.23 -15.38 15.85
N HIS A 88 11.57 -14.32 16.26
CA HIS A 88 10.14 -14.15 16.13
C HIS A 88 9.83 -13.33 14.88
N PHE A 89 9.08 -13.90 13.97
CA PHE A 89 8.64 -13.26 12.75
C PHE A 89 7.17 -12.88 12.86
N ASN A 90 6.87 -11.62 12.59
CA ASN A 90 5.54 -11.16 12.24
C ASN A 90 5.55 -10.94 10.73
N ILE A 91 4.88 -11.80 10.00
CA ILE A 91 4.83 -11.78 8.54
C ILE A 91 3.52 -11.17 8.11
N ILE A 92 3.57 -10.13 7.29
CA ILE A 92 2.41 -9.57 6.60
C ILE A 92 2.50 -9.95 5.13
N ASP A 93 1.57 -10.77 4.69
CA ASP A 93 1.40 -11.14 3.29
C ASP A 93 0.61 -10.05 2.57
N THR A 94 1.19 -9.43 1.53
CA THR A 94 0.57 -8.30 0.85
C THR A 94 -0.02 -8.70 -0.51
N PRO A 95 -1.13 -8.07 -0.95
CA PRO A 95 -1.66 -8.30 -2.29
C PRO A 95 -0.64 -7.95 -3.39
N GLY A 96 -0.73 -8.65 -4.52
CA GLY A 96 0.06 -8.35 -5.71
C GLY A 96 -0.66 -7.49 -6.75
N HIS A 97 -1.99 -7.37 -6.68
CA HIS A 97 -2.80 -6.68 -7.70
C HIS A 97 -2.89 -5.16 -7.45
N VAL A 98 -2.84 -4.37 -8.52
CA VAL A 98 -2.84 -2.90 -8.45
C VAL A 98 -4.09 -2.31 -7.79
N ASP A 99 -5.25 -2.91 -7.95
CA ASP A 99 -6.49 -2.46 -7.32
C ASP A 99 -6.44 -2.52 -5.79
N PHE A 100 -5.49 -3.30 -5.23
CA PHE A 100 -5.27 -3.45 -3.80
C PHE A 100 -3.98 -2.80 -3.31
N THR A 101 -3.44 -1.86 -4.06
CA THR A 101 -2.21 -1.11 -3.69
C THR A 101 -2.34 -0.45 -2.31
N VAL A 102 -3.55 -0.08 -1.89
CA VAL A 102 -3.80 0.45 -0.54
C VAL A 102 -3.46 -0.54 0.57
N GLU A 103 -3.70 -1.84 0.37
CA GLU A 103 -3.33 -2.89 1.32
C GLU A 103 -1.79 -3.00 1.43
N VAL A 104 -1.09 -2.87 0.30
CA VAL A 104 0.38 -2.84 0.28
C VAL A 104 0.90 -1.62 1.02
N ASN A 105 0.33 -0.44 0.74
CA ASN A 105 0.69 0.83 1.38
C ASN A 105 0.53 0.78 2.90
N ARG A 106 -0.62 0.30 3.39
CA ARG A 106 -0.89 0.11 4.83
C ARG A 106 0.13 -0.82 5.49
N SER A 107 0.44 -1.92 4.82
CA SER A 107 1.37 -2.92 5.32
C SER A 107 2.78 -2.39 5.39
N LEU A 108 3.28 -1.75 4.33
CA LEU A 108 4.63 -1.19 4.27
C LEU A 108 4.89 -0.15 5.37
N ARG A 109 3.86 0.60 5.77
CA ARG A 109 3.97 1.62 6.83
C ARG A 109 4.38 1.05 8.17
N VAL A 110 4.02 -0.21 8.44
CA VAL A 110 4.24 -0.86 9.74
C VAL A 110 5.33 -1.92 9.73
N LEU A 111 5.97 -2.15 8.60
CA LEU A 111 7.03 -3.13 8.44
C LEU A 111 8.42 -2.56 8.78
N ASP A 112 9.31 -3.43 9.22
CA ASP A 112 10.73 -3.10 9.39
C ASP A 112 11.55 -3.51 8.16
N GLY A 113 11.19 -4.61 7.52
CA GLY A 113 11.86 -5.13 6.35
C GLY A 113 10.90 -5.77 5.35
N LEU A 114 11.36 -5.99 4.13
CA LEU A 114 10.57 -6.55 3.04
C LEU A 114 11.34 -7.66 2.32
N VAL A 115 10.66 -8.76 2.07
CA VAL A 115 11.09 -9.78 1.10
C VAL A 115 10.30 -9.56 -0.18
N PHE A 116 11.00 -9.25 -1.26
CA PHE A 116 10.38 -9.05 -2.55
C PHE A 116 10.62 -10.26 -3.45
N LEU A 117 9.53 -10.91 -3.88
CA LEU A 117 9.60 -12.08 -4.74
C LEU A 117 9.52 -11.66 -6.21
N PHE A 118 10.42 -12.23 -6.99
CA PHE A 118 10.42 -12.14 -8.46
C PHE A 118 10.24 -13.53 -9.04
N SER A 119 9.65 -13.62 -10.21
CA SER A 119 9.67 -14.85 -11.01
C SER A 119 10.99 -14.93 -11.78
N ALA A 120 11.65 -16.08 -11.75
CA ALA A 120 12.88 -16.31 -12.51
C ALA A 120 12.65 -16.29 -14.04
N VAL A 121 11.40 -16.45 -14.48
CA VAL A 121 10.99 -16.44 -15.88
C VAL A 121 10.49 -15.07 -16.31
N ASP A 122 9.60 -14.48 -15.51
CA ASP A 122 8.90 -13.23 -15.88
C ASP A 122 9.72 -11.98 -15.51
N GLY A 123 10.57 -12.08 -14.48
CA GLY A 123 11.45 -10.99 -14.03
C GLY A 123 10.70 -9.87 -13.30
N VAL A 124 11.08 -8.62 -13.61
CA VAL A 124 10.44 -7.42 -13.06
C VAL A 124 9.24 -7.06 -13.91
N GLU A 125 8.08 -7.00 -13.29
CA GLU A 125 6.82 -6.60 -13.91
C GLU A 125 6.34 -5.22 -13.41
N PRO A 126 5.35 -4.57 -14.05
CA PRO A 126 4.86 -3.24 -13.67
C PRO A 126 4.41 -3.13 -12.21
N GLN A 127 3.75 -4.17 -11.73
CA GLN A 127 3.31 -4.23 -10.32
C GLN A 127 4.52 -4.28 -9.37
N SER A 128 5.62 -4.87 -9.81
CA SER A 128 6.87 -4.84 -9.07
C SER A 128 7.39 -3.41 -8.92
N GLU A 129 7.35 -2.61 -10.01
CA GLU A 129 7.79 -1.21 -9.98
C GLU A 129 6.95 -0.37 -9.00
N THR A 130 5.63 -0.51 -9.03
CA THR A 130 4.73 0.22 -8.13
C THR A 130 4.97 -0.12 -6.66
N ASN A 131 5.01 -1.41 -6.34
CA ASN A 131 5.25 -1.87 -4.97
C ASN A 131 6.66 -1.50 -4.48
N TRP A 132 7.65 -1.53 -5.37
CA TRP A 132 9.02 -1.15 -5.07
C TRP A 132 9.12 0.34 -4.73
N ARG A 133 8.51 1.21 -5.53
CA ARG A 133 8.45 2.65 -5.28
C ARG A 133 7.75 2.99 -3.95
N LEU A 134 6.66 2.27 -3.62
CA LEU A 134 6.02 2.42 -2.31
C LEU A 134 6.97 2.06 -1.17
N ALA A 135 7.74 0.96 -1.33
CA ALA A 135 8.73 0.58 -0.34
C ALA A 135 9.88 1.61 -0.21
N ASP A 136 10.25 2.31 -1.30
CA ASP A 136 11.20 3.43 -1.27
C ASP A 136 10.65 4.63 -0.50
N ASN A 137 9.37 4.98 -0.72
CA ASN A 137 8.71 6.08 -0.01
C ASN A 137 8.73 5.89 1.51
N TYR A 138 8.54 4.64 1.97
CA TYR A 138 8.60 4.31 3.40
C TYR A 138 10.00 3.93 3.89
N LYS A 139 11.01 3.99 3.03
CA LYS A 139 12.40 3.63 3.35
C LYS A 139 12.51 2.26 4.03
N VAL A 140 11.86 1.25 3.44
CA VAL A 140 11.86 -0.11 3.97
C VAL A 140 13.04 -0.89 3.41
N PRO A 141 14.02 -1.30 4.24
CA PRO A 141 15.10 -2.20 3.85
C PRO A 141 14.53 -3.51 3.30
N ARG A 142 15.15 -4.03 2.25
CA ARG A 142 14.59 -5.19 1.54
C ARG A 142 15.64 -6.12 0.97
N MET A 143 15.17 -7.30 0.60
CA MET A 143 15.93 -8.31 -0.12
C MET A 143 15.07 -8.92 -1.23
N GLY A 144 15.71 -9.43 -2.27
CA GLY A 144 15.04 -10.08 -3.38
C GLY A 144 15.14 -11.60 -3.30
N PHE A 145 14.02 -12.27 -3.52
CA PHE A 145 13.96 -13.72 -3.69
C PHE A 145 13.45 -14.06 -5.09
N VAL A 146 14.32 -14.60 -5.93
CA VAL A 146 13.98 -15.02 -7.29
C VAL A 146 13.47 -16.46 -7.23
N ASN A 147 12.17 -16.60 -7.33
CA ASN A 147 11.43 -17.85 -7.22
C ASN A 147 11.24 -18.51 -8.59
N LYS A 148 10.76 -19.75 -8.61
CA LYS A 148 10.48 -20.53 -9.82
C LYS A 148 11.73 -20.89 -10.64
N MET A 149 12.86 -21.10 -9.99
CA MET A 149 14.09 -21.56 -10.67
C MET A 149 13.95 -22.92 -11.35
N ASP A 150 12.90 -23.68 -11.02
CA ASP A 150 12.55 -24.98 -11.62
C ASP A 150 11.77 -24.87 -12.93
N ARG A 151 11.40 -23.68 -13.37
CA ARG A 151 10.61 -23.45 -14.58
C ARG A 151 11.51 -23.27 -15.81
N GLN A 152 11.01 -23.70 -16.96
CA GLN A 152 11.69 -23.50 -18.24
C GLN A 152 11.84 -21.99 -18.53
N GLY A 153 13.04 -21.59 -18.96
CA GLY A 153 13.38 -20.18 -19.20
C GLY A 153 13.77 -19.41 -17.95
N SER A 154 13.96 -20.07 -16.80
CA SER A 154 14.41 -19.40 -15.58
C SER A 154 15.81 -18.82 -15.72
N ASN A 155 16.01 -17.58 -15.28
CA ASN A 155 17.30 -16.89 -15.34
C ASN A 155 17.48 -15.92 -14.18
N PHE A 156 18.22 -16.35 -13.16
CA PHE A 156 18.47 -15.55 -11.96
C PHE A 156 19.23 -14.25 -12.24
N MET A 157 20.28 -14.32 -13.06
CA MET A 157 21.11 -13.15 -13.35
C MET A 157 20.39 -12.10 -14.19
N MET A 158 19.52 -12.51 -15.10
CA MET A 158 18.63 -11.62 -15.84
C MET A 158 17.76 -10.81 -14.89
N VAL A 159 17.15 -11.45 -13.89
CA VAL A 159 16.31 -10.76 -12.90
C VAL A 159 17.12 -9.76 -12.08
N CYS A 160 18.32 -10.13 -11.62
CA CYS A 160 19.21 -9.23 -10.91
C CYS A 160 19.56 -7.97 -11.76
N GLN A 161 19.80 -8.16 -13.06
CA GLN A 161 20.08 -7.06 -13.97
C GLN A 161 18.82 -6.18 -14.18
N GLN A 162 17.65 -6.78 -14.32
CA GLN A 162 16.39 -6.02 -14.44
C GLN A 162 16.09 -5.19 -13.19
N VAL A 163 16.38 -5.69 -11.99
CA VAL A 163 16.24 -4.90 -10.75
C VAL A 163 17.13 -3.66 -10.79
N LYS A 164 18.35 -3.78 -11.32
CA LYS A 164 19.26 -2.62 -11.52
C LYS A 164 18.72 -1.64 -12.54
N ASP A 165 18.32 -2.13 -13.70
CA ASP A 165 17.97 -1.30 -14.86
C ASP A 165 16.59 -0.67 -14.74
N MET A 166 15.61 -1.40 -14.21
CA MET A 166 14.20 -0.98 -14.16
C MET A 166 13.79 -0.38 -12.81
N LEU A 167 14.36 -0.90 -11.70
CA LEU A 167 14.03 -0.42 -10.35
C LEU A 167 15.10 0.53 -9.79
N GLY A 168 16.20 0.76 -10.53
CA GLY A 168 17.27 1.67 -10.13
C GLY A 168 17.96 1.30 -8.82
N SER A 169 17.93 0.03 -8.43
CA SER A 169 18.44 -0.45 -7.15
C SER A 169 19.63 -1.38 -7.34
N ASN A 170 20.62 -1.29 -6.46
CA ASN A 170 21.83 -2.11 -6.54
C ASN A 170 21.56 -3.54 -6.08
N ALA A 171 21.06 -4.37 -6.99
CA ALA A 171 20.82 -5.79 -6.77
C ALA A 171 22.14 -6.58 -6.79
N VAL A 172 22.54 -7.15 -5.68
CA VAL A 172 23.79 -7.89 -5.54
C VAL A 172 23.49 -9.36 -5.24
N PRO A 173 23.87 -10.30 -6.14
CA PRO A 173 23.72 -11.72 -5.86
C PRO A 173 24.59 -12.12 -4.68
N ILE A 174 23.98 -12.79 -3.69
CA ILE A 174 24.70 -13.41 -2.56
C ILE A 174 24.73 -14.93 -2.68
N VAL A 175 24.07 -15.46 -3.72
CA VAL A 175 24.11 -16.85 -4.12
C VAL A 175 24.23 -16.97 -5.63
N LEU A 176 24.68 -18.13 -6.12
CA LEU A 176 24.54 -18.53 -7.50
C LEU A 176 23.74 -19.84 -7.60
N PRO A 177 22.87 -20.03 -8.59
CA PRO A 177 22.15 -21.27 -8.76
C PRO A 177 23.06 -22.44 -9.15
N ILE A 178 22.77 -23.64 -8.66
CA ILE A 178 23.37 -24.89 -9.10
C ILE A 178 22.39 -25.59 -10.02
N GLY A 179 22.65 -25.52 -11.32
CA GLY A 179 21.70 -25.92 -12.36
C GLY A 179 20.59 -24.90 -12.55
N ASP A 180 19.82 -25.09 -13.58
CA ASP A 180 18.67 -24.28 -13.96
C ASP A 180 17.51 -25.18 -14.38
N GLU A 181 16.32 -24.63 -14.46
CA GLU A 181 15.11 -25.33 -14.87
C GLU A 181 14.90 -26.63 -14.08
N ILE A 182 14.72 -27.75 -14.78
CA ILE A 182 14.52 -29.08 -14.18
C ILE A 182 15.73 -29.58 -13.39
N ASP A 183 16.92 -29.07 -13.75
CA ASP A 183 18.20 -29.43 -13.13
C ASP A 183 18.58 -28.54 -11.93
N PHE A 184 17.74 -27.60 -11.53
CA PHE A 184 17.97 -26.76 -10.35
C PHE A 184 18.01 -27.63 -9.08
N LYS A 185 19.18 -27.73 -8.45
CA LYS A 185 19.42 -28.59 -7.27
C LYS A 185 19.69 -27.83 -6.00
N GLY A 186 20.26 -26.62 -6.11
CA GLY A 186 20.73 -25.89 -4.96
C GLY A 186 21.32 -24.54 -5.30
N VAL A 187 22.09 -24.01 -4.38
CA VAL A 187 22.78 -22.72 -4.55
C VAL A 187 24.21 -22.77 -4.03
N VAL A 188 25.07 -21.97 -4.62
CA VAL A 188 26.38 -21.64 -4.04
C VAL A 188 26.20 -20.41 -3.17
N ASP A 189 26.46 -20.52 -1.86
CA ASP A 189 26.52 -19.40 -0.93
C ASP A 189 27.86 -18.66 -1.11
N LEU A 190 27.82 -17.46 -1.69
CA LEU A 190 28.99 -16.67 -2.00
C LEU A 190 29.68 -16.10 -0.74
N VAL A 191 28.94 -15.93 0.35
CA VAL A 191 29.51 -15.44 1.60
C VAL A 191 30.30 -16.55 2.29
N LYS A 192 29.70 -17.76 2.40
CA LYS A 192 30.34 -18.93 3.01
C LYS A 192 31.31 -19.64 2.10
N ASN A 193 31.27 -19.35 0.80
CA ASN A 193 32.05 -20.03 -0.21
C ASN A 193 31.84 -21.55 -0.22
N ARG A 194 30.56 -21.97 -0.12
CA ARG A 194 30.11 -23.36 -0.07
C ARG A 194 28.83 -23.55 -0.90
N ALA A 195 28.60 -24.79 -1.33
CA ALA A 195 27.38 -25.15 -2.02
C ALA A 195 26.37 -25.80 -1.08
N ILE A 196 25.09 -25.50 -1.25
CA ILE A 196 23.97 -26.04 -0.53
C ILE A 196 23.05 -26.76 -1.52
N VAL A 197 22.78 -28.05 -1.29
CA VAL A 197 21.96 -28.90 -2.14
C VAL A 197 20.84 -29.49 -1.30
N TRP A 198 19.58 -29.21 -1.70
CA TRP A 198 18.39 -29.70 -0.97
C TRP A 198 17.94 -31.06 -1.47
N HIS A 199 17.48 -31.90 -0.53
CA HIS A 199 16.96 -33.23 -0.84
C HIS A 199 15.44 -33.19 -1.07
N GLU A 200 14.99 -33.62 -2.24
CA GLU A 200 13.57 -33.64 -2.60
C GLU A 200 12.76 -34.66 -1.76
N GLU A 201 13.36 -35.78 -1.40
CA GLU A 201 12.74 -36.85 -0.60
C GLU A 201 12.27 -36.39 0.79
N SER A 202 12.97 -35.39 1.36
CA SER A 202 12.61 -34.77 2.64
C SER A 202 11.73 -33.53 2.52
N MET A 203 11.18 -33.25 1.36
CA MET A 203 10.50 -31.99 1.05
C MET A 203 11.35 -30.77 1.42
N GLY A 204 12.66 -30.83 1.14
CA GLY A 204 13.62 -29.77 1.40
C GLY A 204 13.99 -29.59 2.90
N ALA A 205 13.47 -30.41 3.80
CA ALA A 205 13.78 -30.31 5.23
C ALA A 205 15.25 -30.62 5.54
N THR A 206 15.91 -31.43 4.70
CA THR A 206 17.32 -31.76 4.79
C THR A 206 18.07 -31.25 3.57
N PHE A 207 19.33 -30.86 3.80
CA PHE A 207 20.23 -30.37 2.76
C PHE A 207 21.67 -30.75 3.11
N ASP A 208 22.51 -30.86 2.09
CA ASP A 208 23.94 -31.04 2.24
C ASP A 208 24.68 -29.73 2.00
N VAL A 209 25.70 -29.48 2.81
CA VAL A 209 26.69 -28.41 2.57
C VAL A 209 27.95 -29.07 2.03
N ILE A 210 28.24 -28.80 0.76
CA ILE A 210 29.34 -29.43 0.04
C ILE A 210 30.32 -28.38 -0.51
N ASP A 211 31.44 -28.81 -1.05
CA ASP A 211 32.35 -27.93 -1.79
C ASP A 211 31.67 -27.46 -3.08
N ILE A 212 32.06 -26.29 -3.55
CA ILE A 212 31.52 -25.73 -4.80
C ILE A 212 31.84 -26.68 -5.96
N PRO A 213 30.85 -27.05 -6.80
CA PRO A 213 31.08 -27.84 -7.98
C PRO A 213 32.17 -27.24 -8.87
N GLU A 214 33.00 -28.10 -9.49
CA GLU A 214 34.18 -27.66 -10.23
C GLU A 214 33.88 -26.70 -11.37
N ASP A 215 32.78 -26.92 -12.05
CA ASP A 215 32.26 -26.08 -13.15
C ASP A 215 31.77 -24.69 -12.70
N LEU A 216 31.48 -24.51 -11.43
CA LEU A 216 31.02 -23.22 -10.87
C LEU A 216 32.10 -22.48 -10.09
N LYS A 217 33.26 -23.07 -9.84
CA LYS A 217 34.30 -22.43 -9.00
C LYS A 217 34.77 -21.09 -9.51
N GLU A 218 35.04 -20.96 -10.81
CA GLU A 218 35.51 -19.70 -11.39
C GLU A 218 34.41 -18.63 -11.33
N GLU A 219 33.18 -18.98 -11.67
CA GLU A 219 32.04 -18.06 -11.58
C GLU A 219 31.78 -17.64 -10.13
N ALA A 220 31.79 -18.57 -9.19
CA ALA A 220 31.64 -18.28 -7.77
C ALA A 220 32.73 -17.35 -7.25
N ARG A 221 33.99 -17.56 -7.66
CA ARG A 221 35.11 -16.66 -7.32
C ARG A 221 34.89 -15.25 -7.85
N LEU A 222 34.48 -15.13 -9.11
CA LEU A 222 34.21 -13.82 -9.73
C LEU A 222 33.09 -13.06 -8.98
N TYR A 223 31.95 -13.74 -8.72
CA TYR A 223 30.82 -13.08 -8.06
C TYR A 223 31.06 -12.84 -6.57
N ARG A 224 31.86 -13.70 -5.90
CA ARG A 224 32.30 -13.42 -4.53
C ARG A 224 33.19 -12.16 -4.50
N GLY A 225 34.13 -12.02 -5.40
CA GLY A 225 34.96 -10.81 -5.49
C GLY A 225 34.10 -9.56 -5.69
N LYS A 226 33.12 -9.59 -6.61
CA LYS A 226 32.17 -8.48 -6.79
C LYS A 226 31.35 -8.20 -5.55
N LEU A 227 30.88 -9.23 -4.83
CA LEU A 227 30.15 -9.07 -3.59
C LEU A 227 31.02 -8.36 -2.54
N ILE A 228 32.26 -8.79 -2.36
CA ILE A 228 33.18 -8.18 -1.39
C ILE A 228 33.48 -6.74 -1.77
N GLU A 229 33.73 -6.45 -3.05
CA GLU A 229 33.93 -5.09 -3.57
C GLU A 229 32.75 -4.17 -3.23
N GLU A 230 31.52 -4.62 -3.46
CA GLU A 230 30.30 -3.87 -3.16
C GLU A 230 30.12 -3.59 -1.67
N VAL A 231 30.41 -4.55 -0.79
CA VAL A 231 30.21 -4.38 0.66
C VAL A 231 31.40 -3.72 1.36
N ALA A 232 32.59 -3.76 0.79
CA ALA A 232 33.80 -3.16 1.36
C ALA A 232 33.67 -1.63 1.53
N ALA A 233 32.84 -0.97 0.74
CA ALA A 233 32.54 0.45 0.90
C ALA A 233 31.85 0.81 2.24
N TYR A 234 31.32 -0.16 2.95
CA TYR A 234 30.57 0.03 4.21
C TYR A 234 31.35 -0.35 5.48
N ASP A 235 32.60 -0.81 5.34
CA ASP A 235 33.48 -1.16 6.47
C ASP A 235 34.94 -0.86 6.10
N GLU A 236 35.56 0.11 6.80
CA GLU A 236 36.94 0.54 6.52
C GLU A 236 37.96 -0.60 6.69
N ASN A 237 37.76 -1.48 7.70
CA ASN A 237 38.65 -2.61 7.92
C ASN A 237 38.53 -3.66 6.80
N LEU A 238 37.29 -3.88 6.30
CA LEU A 238 37.04 -4.78 5.19
C LEU A 238 37.63 -4.23 3.90
N LEU A 239 37.55 -2.92 3.69
CA LEU A 239 38.15 -2.25 2.53
C LEU A 239 39.69 -2.37 2.54
N GLU A 240 40.34 -2.16 3.70
CA GLU A 240 41.77 -2.35 3.86
C GLU A 240 42.19 -3.80 3.54
N LYS A 241 41.48 -4.79 4.11
CA LYS A 241 41.73 -6.21 3.83
C LYS A 241 41.51 -6.57 2.36
N TYR A 242 40.48 -6.04 1.73
CA TYR A 242 40.20 -6.26 0.32
C TYR A 242 41.36 -5.76 -0.58
N MET A 243 41.96 -4.63 -0.20
CA MET A 243 43.11 -4.05 -0.93
C MET A 243 44.43 -4.78 -0.67
N GLU A 244 44.61 -5.34 0.50
CA GLU A 244 45.91 -5.93 0.91
C GLU A 244 45.92 -7.47 0.83
N ASP A 245 44.87 -8.14 1.35
CA ASP A 245 44.75 -9.59 1.42
C ASP A 245 43.32 -10.05 1.48
N GLU A 246 42.70 -10.28 0.33
CA GLU A 246 41.30 -10.73 0.21
C GLU A 246 41.06 -12.06 0.90
N GLU A 247 42.08 -12.95 1.04
CA GLU A 247 41.93 -14.25 1.69
C GLU A 247 41.75 -14.14 3.21
N SER A 248 42.17 -13.03 3.82
CA SER A 248 42.01 -12.75 5.23
C SER A 248 40.60 -12.33 5.63
N ILE A 249 39.72 -12.06 4.67
CA ILE A 249 38.35 -11.63 4.91
C ILE A 249 37.49 -12.79 5.45
N THR A 250 36.92 -12.59 6.62
CA THR A 250 36.09 -13.60 7.28
C THR A 250 34.64 -13.53 6.85
N GLU A 251 33.92 -14.63 6.99
CA GLU A 251 32.47 -14.71 6.73
C GLU A 251 31.70 -13.66 7.56
N ASP A 252 32.04 -13.50 8.85
CA ASP A 252 31.33 -12.58 9.76
C ASP A 252 31.52 -11.11 9.36
N GLU A 253 32.68 -10.73 8.85
CA GLU A 253 32.94 -9.38 8.33
C GLU A 253 32.07 -9.09 7.10
N VAL A 254 31.97 -10.04 6.17
CA VAL A 254 31.11 -9.88 4.99
C VAL A 254 29.64 -9.80 5.39
N HIS A 255 29.19 -10.63 6.32
CA HIS A 255 27.82 -10.57 6.83
C HIS A 255 27.52 -9.23 7.52
N ALA A 256 28.43 -8.70 8.32
CA ALA A 256 28.25 -7.43 9.02
C ALA A 256 28.18 -6.25 8.03
N ALA A 257 29.10 -6.20 7.05
CA ALA A 257 29.12 -5.16 6.03
C ALA A 257 27.88 -5.23 5.13
N LEU A 258 27.47 -6.44 4.72
CA LEU A 258 26.26 -6.62 3.93
C LEU A 258 25.02 -6.19 4.69
N ARG A 259 24.90 -6.52 5.98
CA ARG A 259 23.81 -6.04 6.83
C ARG A 259 23.79 -4.51 6.89
N ALA A 260 24.92 -3.85 7.09
CA ALA A 260 25.01 -2.39 7.12
C ALA A 260 24.52 -1.77 5.80
N ALA A 261 24.94 -2.32 4.67
CA ALA A 261 24.52 -1.87 3.34
C ALA A 261 23.00 -2.08 3.09
N VAL A 262 22.44 -3.17 3.57
CA VAL A 262 20.97 -3.42 3.50
C VAL A 262 20.20 -2.44 4.37
N MET A 263 20.70 -2.15 5.57
CA MET A 263 20.08 -1.17 6.49
C MET A 263 20.05 0.24 5.89
N ASP A 264 21.10 0.61 5.17
CA ASP A 264 21.21 1.87 4.43
C ASP A 264 20.45 1.85 3.08
N MET A 265 19.91 0.70 2.69
CA MET A 265 19.23 0.45 1.39
C MET A 265 20.13 0.65 0.17
N SER A 266 21.42 0.62 0.34
CA SER A 266 22.41 0.79 -0.75
C SER A 266 22.64 -0.50 -1.53
N ILE A 267 22.38 -1.65 -0.92
CA ILE A 267 22.47 -2.97 -1.54
C ILE A 267 21.16 -3.73 -1.30
N ILE A 268 20.68 -4.39 -2.34
CA ILE A 268 19.59 -5.34 -2.28
C ILE A 268 20.18 -6.75 -2.46
N PRO A 269 20.32 -7.55 -1.38
CA PRO A 269 20.81 -8.91 -1.52
C PRO A 269 19.82 -9.76 -2.30
N MET A 270 20.29 -10.42 -3.34
CA MET A 270 19.49 -11.28 -4.21
C MET A 270 19.81 -12.74 -3.93
N ILE A 271 18.76 -13.50 -3.70
CA ILE A 271 18.81 -14.95 -3.52
C ILE A 271 17.83 -15.64 -4.47
N CYS A 272 18.02 -16.91 -4.76
CA CYS A 272 17.14 -17.66 -5.63
C CYS A 272 16.69 -18.99 -5.03
N GLY A 273 15.60 -19.52 -5.57
CA GLY A 273 15.05 -20.79 -5.12
C GLY A 273 13.83 -21.23 -5.92
N SER A 274 13.24 -22.31 -5.47
CA SER A 274 11.94 -22.80 -5.92
C SER A 274 11.09 -23.18 -4.72
N ALA A 275 10.15 -22.34 -4.36
CA ALA A 275 9.23 -22.63 -3.26
C ALA A 275 8.39 -23.88 -3.56
N PHE A 276 7.96 -24.07 -4.80
CA PHE A 276 7.22 -25.26 -5.22
C PHE A 276 8.02 -26.56 -5.02
N LYS A 277 9.30 -26.54 -5.34
CA LYS A 277 10.22 -27.68 -5.16
C LYS A 277 10.87 -27.71 -3.78
N ASN A 278 10.45 -26.83 -2.86
CA ASN A 278 10.97 -26.76 -1.48
C ASN A 278 12.49 -26.49 -1.38
N LYS A 279 13.03 -25.68 -2.29
CA LYS A 279 14.46 -25.32 -2.36
C LYS A 279 14.68 -23.85 -2.12
N GLY A 280 15.57 -23.50 -1.19
CA GLY A 280 15.99 -22.11 -0.93
C GLY A 280 15.20 -21.35 0.13
N VAL A 281 14.03 -21.82 0.59
CA VAL A 281 13.19 -21.10 1.57
C VAL A 281 13.83 -21.01 2.95
N GLN A 282 14.53 -22.06 3.41
CA GLN A 282 15.26 -22.03 4.68
C GLN A 282 16.43 -21.05 4.61
N PHE A 283 17.14 -21.01 3.49
CA PHE A 283 18.17 -19.99 3.25
C PHE A 283 17.60 -18.58 3.29
N LEU A 284 16.39 -18.38 2.74
CA LEU A 284 15.66 -17.11 2.83
C LEU A 284 15.40 -16.73 4.30
N LEU A 285 14.94 -17.66 5.14
CA LEU A 285 14.69 -17.42 6.56
C LEU A 285 15.97 -17.04 7.30
N ASP A 286 17.08 -17.71 7.02
CA ASP A 286 18.40 -17.39 7.59
C ASP A 286 18.86 -15.98 7.13
N ALA A 287 18.67 -15.65 5.86
CA ALA A 287 19.02 -14.34 5.31
C ALA A 287 18.17 -13.22 5.92
N VAL A 288 16.85 -13.44 6.17
CA VAL A 288 16.00 -12.51 6.91
C VAL A 288 16.52 -12.27 8.31
N CYS A 289 16.93 -13.31 9.05
CA CYS A 289 17.53 -13.16 10.37
C CYS A 289 18.81 -12.33 10.34
N ARG A 290 19.66 -12.52 9.32
CA ARG A 290 20.96 -11.85 9.20
C ARG A 290 20.83 -10.41 8.75
N TYR A 291 20.06 -10.12 7.71
CA TYR A 291 20.16 -8.87 6.96
C TYR A 291 19.02 -7.90 7.19
N LEU A 292 17.81 -8.38 7.46
CA LEU A 292 16.68 -7.47 7.68
C LEU A 292 16.65 -6.92 9.10
N PRO A 293 16.18 -5.66 9.28
CA PRO A 293 16.19 -5.00 10.57
C PRO A 293 15.23 -5.62 11.59
N SER A 294 15.61 -5.50 12.84
CA SER A 294 14.75 -5.64 14.01
C SER A 294 14.14 -4.29 14.39
N PRO A 295 13.11 -4.26 15.26
CA PRO A 295 12.54 -2.98 15.74
C PRO A 295 13.58 -2.07 16.42
N VAL A 296 14.59 -2.63 17.08
CA VAL A 296 15.62 -1.85 17.80
C VAL A 296 16.75 -1.31 16.90
N ASP A 297 16.81 -1.74 15.65
CA ASP A 297 17.76 -1.18 14.69
C ASP A 297 17.31 0.22 14.18
N LYS A 298 16.07 0.59 14.44
CA LYS A 298 15.53 1.92 14.13
C LYS A 298 15.56 2.80 15.37
N GLU A 299 15.89 4.08 15.22
CA GLU A 299 15.94 5.05 16.34
C GLU A 299 14.60 5.23 17.07
N GLY A 300 13.52 4.80 16.47
CA GLY A 300 12.16 4.92 16.95
C GLY A 300 11.23 5.57 15.90
N ILE A 301 9.99 5.76 16.29
CA ILE A 301 9.00 6.40 15.43
C ILE A 301 8.79 7.85 15.86
N LYS A 302 8.77 8.74 14.89
CA LYS A 302 8.48 10.17 15.08
C LYS A 302 6.98 10.41 15.04
N GLY A 303 6.54 11.40 15.80
CA GLY A 303 5.18 11.89 15.82
C GLY A 303 5.10 13.28 16.42
N ILE A 304 3.92 13.87 16.34
CA ILE A 304 3.65 15.22 16.87
C ILE A 304 2.79 15.07 18.13
N ASN A 305 3.22 15.66 19.22
CA ASN A 305 2.41 15.76 20.43
C ASN A 305 1.27 16.76 20.17
N PRO A 306 0.00 16.35 20.24
CA PRO A 306 -1.13 17.23 19.90
C PRO A 306 -1.34 18.39 20.91
N ASP A 307 -0.83 18.27 22.14
CA ASP A 307 -0.98 19.30 23.17
C ASP A 307 0.10 20.37 23.08
N THR A 308 1.32 20.00 22.64
CA THR A 308 2.49 20.87 22.61
C THR A 308 2.92 21.27 21.20
N GLU A 309 2.36 20.62 20.16
CA GLU A 309 2.71 20.76 18.74
C GLU A 309 4.21 20.49 18.44
N LYS A 310 4.89 19.76 19.34
CA LYS A 310 6.31 19.44 19.18
C LYS A 310 6.48 18.01 18.65
N GLU A 311 7.52 17.84 17.84
CA GLU A 311 7.97 16.52 17.41
C GLU A 311 8.53 15.75 18.61
N GLU A 312 8.08 14.52 18.78
CA GLU A 312 8.56 13.57 19.78
C GLU A 312 8.92 12.25 19.09
N ILE A 313 9.83 11.50 19.72
CA ILE A 313 10.23 10.16 19.24
C ILE A 313 9.81 9.14 20.29
N ARG A 314 9.16 8.06 19.85
CA ARG A 314 8.89 6.87 20.67
C ARG A 314 9.85 5.77 20.28
N ARG A 315 10.66 5.33 21.27
CA ARG A 315 11.63 4.25 21.07
C ARG A 315 11.00 2.88 21.29
N PRO A 316 11.50 1.84 20.65
CA PRO A 316 11.00 0.47 20.82
C PRO A 316 11.45 -0.12 22.17
N ASP A 317 10.97 0.45 23.25
CA ASP A 317 11.24 0.03 24.63
C ASP A 317 9.90 -0.17 25.37
N VAL A 318 9.80 -1.27 26.09
CA VAL A 318 8.61 -1.62 26.91
C VAL A 318 8.39 -0.63 28.04
N LYS A 319 9.43 0.09 28.48
CA LYS A 319 9.36 1.10 29.55
C LYS A 319 8.85 2.46 29.08
N GLU A 320 8.88 2.70 27.77
CA GLU A 320 8.34 3.92 27.18
C GLU A 320 6.81 3.93 27.29
N PRO A 321 6.17 5.12 27.23
CA PRO A 321 4.72 5.21 27.12
C PRO A 321 4.20 4.47 25.87
N PHE A 322 3.10 3.74 26.02
CA PHE A 322 2.50 2.99 24.91
C PHE A 322 2.12 3.91 23.75
N ALA A 323 2.54 3.53 22.56
CA ALA A 323 2.12 4.13 21.31
C ALA A 323 2.02 3.06 20.20
N ALA A 324 0.92 3.06 19.48
CA ALA A 324 0.65 2.12 18.40
C ALA A 324 -0.09 2.81 17.24
N LEU A 325 0.06 2.25 16.05
CA LEU A 325 -0.63 2.67 14.84
C LEU A 325 -1.59 1.58 14.38
N ALA A 326 -2.87 1.90 14.27
CA ALA A 326 -3.87 1.02 13.66
C ALA A 326 -3.74 1.10 12.13
N PHE A 327 -3.34 0.00 11.50
CA PHE A 327 -3.09 0.00 10.05
C PHE A 327 -4.12 -0.76 9.23
N LYS A 328 -4.96 -1.57 9.89
CA LYS A 328 -6.03 -2.31 9.22
C LYS A 328 -7.21 -2.53 10.17
N ILE A 329 -8.41 -2.34 9.66
CA ILE A 329 -9.65 -2.70 10.34
C ILE A 329 -10.27 -3.86 9.56
N ALA A 330 -10.79 -4.85 10.28
CA ALA A 330 -11.56 -5.95 9.72
C ALA A 330 -12.83 -6.15 10.54
N THR A 331 -13.87 -6.61 9.88
CA THR A 331 -15.13 -6.98 10.56
C THR A 331 -15.20 -8.48 10.73
N ASP A 332 -15.17 -8.93 11.97
CA ASP A 332 -15.32 -10.34 12.31
C ASP A 332 -16.78 -10.61 12.73
N PRO A 333 -17.42 -11.69 12.20
CA PRO A 333 -18.82 -12.00 12.53
C PRO A 333 -19.09 -12.28 14.01
N PHE A 334 -18.06 -12.71 14.76
CA PHE A 334 -18.20 -13.15 16.15
C PHE A 334 -17.73 -12.10 17.15
N VAL A 335 -16.66 -11.38 16.86
CA VAL A 335 -16.04 -10.42 17.78
C VAL A 335 -16.26 -8.96 17.39
N GLY A 336 -16.85 -8.70 16.24
CA GLY A 336 -17.13 -7.36 15.73
C GLY A 336 -15.91 -6.71 15.07
N ARG A 337 -15.65 -5.42 15.39
CA ARG A 337 -14.51 -4.70 14.84
C ARG A 337 -13.19 -5.23 15.41
N LEU A 338 -12.33 -5.71 14.55
CA LEU A 338 -10.99 -6.17 14.82
C LEU A 338 -10.00 -5.15 14.25
N ALA A 339 -9.29 -4.43 15.09
CA ALA A 339 -8.28 -3.47 14.67
C ALA A 339 -6.88 -4.08 14.78
N PHE A 340 -6.19 -4.16 13.64
CA PHE A 340 -4.78 -4.58 13.57
C PHE A 340 -3.91 -3.35 13.81
N PHE A 341 -2.95 -3.49 14.70
CA PHE A 341 -2.05 -2.42 15.04
C PHE A 341 -0.63 -2.92 15.30
N ARG A 342 0.32 -2.02 15.06
CA ARG A 342 1.71 -2.22 15.48
C ARG A 342 1.97 -1.39 16.72
N ALA A 343 2.47 -2.04 17.79
CA ALA A 343 2.99 -1.38 18.96
C ALA A 343 4.43 -0.89 18.70
N TYR A 344 4.65 0.41 18.76
CA TYR A 344 5.98 1.00 18.57
C TYR A 344 6.73 1.20 19.88
N SER A 345 6.02 1.45 20.96
CA SER A 345 6.59 1.66 22.29
C SER A 345 5.66 1.17 23.38
N GLY A 346 6.22 0.90 24.56
CA GLY A 346 5.48 0.56 25.76
C GLY A 346 4.86 -0.83 25.75
N ARG A 347 3.86 -1.00 26.61
CA ARG A 347 3.07 -2.23 26.77
C ARG A 347 1.61 -1.90 26.95
N LEU A 348 0.75 -2.73 26.37
CA LEU A 348 -0.70 -2.66 26.51
C LEU A 348 -1.22 -4.00 27.04
N ASP A 349 -1.90 -4.00 28.17
CA ASP A 349 -2.55 -5.17 28.75
C ASP A 349 -4.03 -5.25 28.31
N ALA A 350 -4.53 -6.47 28.08
CA ALA A 350 -5.93 -6.70 27.79
C ALA A 350 -6.80 -6.21 28.96
N GLY A 351 -7.94 -5.61 28.64
CA GLY A 351 -8.84 -5.01 29.63
C GLY A 351 -8.50 -3.57 30.02
N SER A 352 -7.38 -3.03 29.58
CA SER A 352 -6.96 -1.65 29.86
C SER A 352 -7.60 -0.62 28.94
N TYR A 353 -7.31 0.66 29.23
CA TYR A 353 -7.80 1.81 28.43
C TYR A 353 -6.64 2.42 27.67
N ILE A 354 -6.93 2.89 26.46
CA ILE A 354 -6.04 3.69 25.61
C ILE A 354 -6.75 4.93 25.11
N LEU A 355 -5.99 5.93 24.69
CA LEU A 355 -6.48 7.13 24.01
C LEU A 355 -6.39 6.94 22.50
N ASN A 356 -7.51 7.14 21.79
CA ASN A 356 -7.49 7.34 20.35
C ASN A 356 -7.28 8.83 20.08
N ASN A 357 -6.11 9.19 19.54
CA ASN A 357 -5.73 10.61 19.38
C ASN A 357 -6.55 11.35 18.32
N ARG A 358 -7.13 10.65 17.31
CA ARG A 358 -8.02 11.28 16.33
C ARG A 358 -9.34 11.70 16.95
N SER A 359 -10.00 10.81 17.68
CA SER A 359 -11.32 11.07 18.25
C SER A 359 -11.25 11.75 19.63
N GLY A 360 -10.10 11.74 20.28
CA GLY A 360 -9.93 12.20 21.67
C GLY A 360 -10.61 11.28 22.72
N ASN A 361 -11.14 10.14 22.29
CA ASN A 361 -11.88 9.23 23.14
C ASN A 361 -10.98 8.19 23.81
N LYS A 362 -11.32 7.83 25.04
CA LYS A 362 -10.77 6.66 25.70
C LYS A 362 -11.49 5.42 25.23
N GLU A 363 -10.71 4.47 24.69
CA GLU A 363 -11.21 3.19 24.23
C GLU A 363 -10.78 2.08 25.18
N ARG A 364 -11.69 1.16 25.50
CA ARG A 364 -11.38 0.00 26.33
C ARG A 364 -11.04 -1.19 25.44
N ILE A 365 -9.83 -1.70 25.57
CA ILE A 365 -9.38 -2.88 24.85
C ILE A 365 -9.85 -4.12 25.60
N SER A 366 -10.87 -4.79 25.10
CA SER A 366 -11.45 -5.95 25.80
C SER A 366 -10.57 -7.19 25.67
N ARG A 367 -10.02 -7.46 24.49
CA ARG A 367 -9.13 -8.58 24.20
C ARG A 367 -8.07 -8.18 23.18
N ILE A 368 -6.90 -8.81 23.28
CA ILE A 368 -5.81 -8.69 22.32
C ILE A 368 -5.57 -10.07 21.73
N TYR A 369 -5.29 -10.12 20.43
CA TYR A 369 -5.04 -11.35 19.70
C TYR A 369 -3.70 -11.29 18.98
N GLN A 370 -2.98 -12.40 19.02
CA GLN A 370 -1.94 -12.73 18.07
C GLN A 370 -2.58 -13.48 16.90
N MET A 371 -2.35 -13.02 15.70
CA MET A 371 -3.02 -13.55 14.51
C MET A 371 -2.18 -14.61 13.82
N HIS A 372 -2.86 -15.64 13.30
CA HIS A 372 -2.32 -16.63 12.37
C HIS A 372 -3.31 -16.73 11.21
N ALA A 373 -3.15 -15.88 10.20
CA ALA A 373 -4.13 -15.66 9.15
C ALA A 373 -5.52 -15.30 9.75
N ASN A 374 -6.52 -16.17 9.63
CA ASN A 374 -7.86 -15.97 10.21
C ASN A 374 -8.02 -16.51 11.65
N LYS A 375 -7.03 -17.22 12.18
CA LYS A 375 -7.09 -17.75 13.55
C LYS A 375 -6.64 -16.71 14.55
N GLN A 376 -7.41 -16.57 15.64
CA GLN A 376 -7.20 -15.59 16.68
C GLN A 376 -6.75 -16.29 17.96
N ASN A 377 -5.51 -16.05 18.38
CA ASN A 377 -4.99 -16.56 19.64
C ASN A 377 -5.00 -15.43 20.66
N ALA A 378 -5.85 -15.53 21.70
CA ALA A 378 -5.92 -14.50 22.73
C ALA A 378 -4.61 -14.44 23.51
N ILE A 379 -4.13 -13.21 23.74
CA ILE A 379 -2.94 -12.92 24.55
C ILE A 379 -3.27 -11.88 25.62
N ASP A 380 -2.57 -11.94 26.75
CA ASP A 380 -2.83 -11.06 27.89
C ASP A 380 -2.31 -9.65 27.66
N TYR A 381 -1.27 -9.48 26.86
CA TYR A 381 -0.65 -8.20 26.58
C TYR A 381 0.09 -8.21 25.25
N ILE A 382 0.38 -7.00 24.74
CA ILE A 382 1.25 -6.74 23.60
C ILE A 382 2.28 -5.68 23.97
N GLU A 383 3.50 -5.81 23.46
CA GLU A 383 4.63 -4.94 23.77
C GLU A 383 5.21 -4.28 22.51
N ALA A 384 6.06 -3.27 22.74
CA ALA A 384 6.83 -2.59 21.70
C ALA A 384 7.45 -3.60 20.71
N GLY A 385 7.35 -3.30 19.42
CA GLY A 385 7.87 -4.14 18.34
C GLY A 385 6.93 -5.26 17.87
N ASP A 386 5.80 -5.49 18.53
CA ASP A 386 4.84 -6.50 18.13
C ASP A 386 3.74 -5.95 17.20
N ILE A 387 3.19 -6.88 16.41
CA ILE A 387 1.99 -6.67 15.60
C ILE A 387 0.89 -7.58 16.16
N GLY A 388 -0.28 -7.01 16.42
CA GLY A 388 -1.41 -7.74 16.94
C GLY A 388 -2.72 -7.14 16.50
N ALA A 389 -3.81 -7.74 16.98
CA ALA A 389 -5.15 -7.23 16.74
C ALA A 389 -5.91 -7.10 18.06
N ALA A 390 -6.82 -6.16 18.16
CA ALA A 390 -7.62 -5.96 19.36
C ALA A 390 -9.08 -5.67 19.03
N VAL A 391 -9.95 -5.98 20.01
CA VAL A 391 -11.38 -5.71 19.95
C VAL A 391 -11.83 -4.87 21.15
N GLY A 392 -12.96 -4.21 21.00
CA GLY A 392 -13.55 -3.36 22.02
C GLY A 392 -13.63 -1.88 21.61
N PHE A 393 -13.09 -1.53 20.47
CA PHE A 393 -13.16 -0.17 19.93
C PHE A 393 -14.58 0.24 19.54
N LYS A 394 -14.98 1.44 19.93
CA LYS A 394 -16.23 2.06 19.50
C LYS A 394 -16.06 2.88 18.23
N ASP A 395 -14.95 3.63 18.15
CA ASP A 395 -14.64 4.48 17.00
C ASP A 395 -13.15 4.33 16.67
N ILE A 396 -12.83 3.46 15.72
CA ILE A 396 -11.48 3.21 15.23
C ILE A 396 -11.47 3.25 13.70
N LYS A 397 -10.46 3.90 13.14
CA LYS A 397 -10.21 3.95 11.69
C LYS A 397 -8.77 3.56 11.38
N THR A 398 -8.55 3.13 10.15
CA THR A 398 -7.19 2.91 9.63
C THR A 398 -6.42 4.22 9.67
N GLY A 399 -5.19 4.19 10.21
CA GLY A 399 -4.36 5.37 10.43
C GLY A 399 -4.46 5.98 11.82
N ASP A 400 -5.39 5.53 12.67
CA ASP A 400 -5.52 6.06 14.03
C ASP A 400 -4.29 5.71 14.88
N THR A 401 -3.83 6.71 15.65
CA THR A 401 -2.78 6.51 16.66
C THR A 401 -3.41 6.24 18.02
N LEU A 402 -2.98 5.15 18.65
CA LEU A 402 -3.42 4.68 19.96
C LEU A 402 -2.31 4.88 20.97
N THR A 403 -2.57 5.60 22.07
CA THR A 403 -1.53 5.94 23.05
C THR A 403 -1.98 5.76 24.49
N ALA A 404 -0.99 5.74 25.40
CA ALA A 404 -1.26 5.95 26.81
C ALA A 404 -1.87 7.36 27.01
N GLU A 405 -2.91 7.47 27.86
CA GLU A 405 -3.70 8.70 28.03
C GLU A 405 -2.87 9.94 28.39
N LYS A 406 -1.86 9.78 29.22
CA LYS A 406 -1.03 10.90 29.72
C LYS A 406 0.12 11.31 28.77
N HIS A 407 0.31 10.58 27.69
CA HIS A 407 1.40 10.76 26.76
C HIS A 407 0.92 10.70 25.32
N PRO A 408 0.05 11.63 24.90
CA PRO A 408 -0.49 11.63 23.55
C PRO A 408 0.61 11.93 22.53
N ILE A 409 0.54 11.24 21.40
CA ILE A 409 1.34 11.50 20.21
C ILE A 409 0.52 11.12 18.99
N VAL A 410 0.58 11.90 17.94
CA VAL A 410 0.01 11.56 16.63
C VAL A 410 1.16 11.13 15.74
N LEU A 411 1.16 9.87 15.37
CA LEU A 411 2.09 9.34 14.38
C LEU A 411 1.66 9.82 13.00
N GLU A 412 2.60 9.88 12.07
CA GLU A 412 2.32 10.31 10.69
C GLU A 412 1.13 9.55 10.11
N SER A 413 0.17 10.27 9.55
CA SER A 413 -1.03 9.70 8.94
C SER A 413 -0.69 9.00 7.63
N MET A 414 -1.48 7.96 7.30
CA MET A 414 -1.44 7.33 6.00
C MET A 414 -2.33 8.10 5.03
N ASN A 415 -1.80 8.46 3.87
CA ASN A 415 -2.59 9.03 2.79
C ASN A 415 -3.09 7.90 1.88
N PHE A 416 -4.37 7.97 1.53
CA PHE A 416 -5.02 7.02 0.64
C PHE A 416 -5.52 7.74 -0.60
N PRO A 417 -5.33 7.15 -1.80
CA PRO A 417 -5.85 7.75 -3.03
C PRO A 417 -7.38 7.72 -3.03
N ASP A 418 -7.97 8.71 -3.69
CA ASP A 418 -9.40 8.73 -3.93
C ASP A 418 -9.82 7.65 -4.93
N PRO A 419 -11.04 7.11 -4.82
CA PRO A 419 -11.56 6.17 -5.78
C PRO A 419 -11.73 6.82 -7.16
N VAL A 420 -11.56 6.03 -8.22
CA VAL A 420 -11.57 6.52 -9.61
C VAL A 420 -12.73 5.98 -10.46
N ILE A 421 -13.42 4.95 -9.96
CA ILE A 421 -14.54 4.31 -10.65
C ILE A 421 -15.70 4.11 -9.67
N GLY A 422 -16.93 4.31 -10.15
CA GLY A 422 -18.15 4.09 -9.36
C GLY A 422 -19.17 3.24 -10.10
N ILE A 423 -19.95 2.48 -9.35
CA ILE A 423 -21.13 1.75 -9.85
C ILE A 423 -22.33 2.00 -8.95
N ALA A 424 -23.51 2.14 -9.55
CA ALA A 424 -24.76 2.17 -8.82
C ALA A 424 -25.12 0.74 -8.37
N VAL A 425 -25.56 0.60 -7.12
CA VAL A 425 -26.01 -0.68 -6.57
C VAL A 425 -27.39 -0.53 -5.97
N GLU A 426 -28.26 -1.49 -6.26
CA GLU A 426 -29.62 -1.55 -5.71
C GLU A 426 -29.88 -2.94 -5.14
N PRO A 427 -30.43 -3.07 -3.93
CA PRO A 427 -30.78 -4.38 -3.40
C PRO A 427 -31.91 -5.00 -4.25
N LYS A 428 -31.82 -6.29 -4.53
CA LYS A 428 -32.86 -6.99 -5.29
C LYS A 428 -34.21 -7.03 -4.56
N THR A 429 -34.22 -6.94 -3.24
CA THR A 429 -35.43 -6.94 -2.44
C THR A 429 -35.49 -5.71 -1.53
N LYS A 430 -36.70 -5.16 -1.33
CA LYS A 430 -36.93 -4.02 -0.43
C LYS A 430 -36.55 -4.35 1.03
N ALA A 431 -36.63 -5.61 1.43
CA ALA A 431 -36.25 -6.06 2.77
C ALA A 431 -34.73 -5.98 3.04
N ASP A 432 -33.92 -5.92 1.99
CA ASP A 432 -32.47 -5.88 2.11
C ASP A 432 -31.87 -4.47 2.09
N VAL A 433 -32.69 -3.41 1.99
CA VAL A 433 -32.21 -2.01 1.96
C VAL A 433 -31.39 -1.68 3.22
N ASP A 434 -31.93 -1.98 4.41
CA ASP A 434 -31.24 -1.70 5.67
C ASP A 434 -29.98 -2.56 5.82
N LYS A 435 -30.04 -3.81 5.39
CA LYS A 435 -28.88 -4.71 5.40
C LYS A 435 -27.79 -4.24 4.45
N LEU A 436 -28.15 -3.75 3.26
CA LEU A 436 -27.20 -3.18 2.31
C LEU A 436 -26.48 -1.98 2.93
N GLY A 437 -27.24 -1.03 3.51
CA GLY A 437 -26.66 0.14 4.18
C GLY A 437 -25.66 -0.25 5.29
N MET A 438 -26.03 -1.20 6.15
CA MET A 438 -25.13 -1.69 7.20
C MET A 438 -23.90 -2.41 6.65
N ALA A 439 -24.07 -3.23 5.61
CA ALA A 439 -22.95 -3.95 4.99
C ALA A 439 -21.98 -2.99 4.32
N LEU A 440 -22.47 -2.01 3.56
CA LEU A 440 -21.66 -0.99 2.90
C LEU A 440 -20.90 -0.12 3.91
N ALA A 441 -21.53 0.26 5.01
CA ALA A 441 -20.87 1.02 6.08
C ALA A 441 -19.71 0.24 6.68
N LYS A 442 -19.88 -1.06 6.95
CA LYS A 442 -18.80 -1.91 7.45
C LYS A 442 -17.64 -2.06 6.46
N LEU A 443 -17.95 -2.27 5.18
CA LEU A 443 -16.95 -2.38 4.13
C LEU A 443 -16.14 -1.06 3.97
N ALA A 444 -16.82 0.10 4.08
CA ALA A 444 -16.16 1.40 4.04
C ALA A 444 -15.29 1.68 5.30
N GLU A 445 -15.60 1.07 6.44
CA GLU A 445 -14.71 1.12 7.61
C GLU A 445 -13.44 0.30 7.42
N GLU A 446 -13.53 -0.82 6.69
CA GLU A 446 -12.39 -1.71 6.42
C GLU A 446 -11.43 -1.13 5.38
N ASP A 447 -11.97 -0.51 4.34
CA ASP A 447 -11.20 -0.01 3.20
C ASP A 447 -11.39 1.50 3.01
N PRO A 448 -10.36 2.32 3.30
CA PRO A 448 -10.44 3.77 3.16
C PRO A 448 -10.54 4.26 1.71
N THR A 449 -10.23 3.42 0.71
CA THR A 449 -10.39 3.74 -0.72
C THR A 449 -11.76 3.34 -1.28
N PHE A 450 -12.58 2.67 -0.46
CA PHE A 450 -13.94 2.34 -0.79
C PHE A 450 -14.89 3.41 -0.24
N GLN A 451 -15.64 4.06 -1.10
CA GLN A 451 -16.59 5.10 -0.72
C GLN A 451 -18.02 4.72 -1.10
N VAL A 452 -18.94 5.18 -0.29
CA VAL A 452 -20.37 4.99 -0.50
C VAL A 452 -21.05 6.34 -0.48
N ARG A 453 -21.79 6.67 -1.52
CA ARG A 453 -22.57 7.90 -1.61
C ARG A 453 -23.99 7.60 -2.10
N THR A 454 -24.94 8.45 -1.76
CA THR A 454 -26.24 8.44 -2.37
C THR A 454 -26.28 9.57 -3.39
N ASP A 455 -26.60 9.24 -4.63
CA ASP A 455 -26.83 10.23 -5.69
C ASP A 455 -28.13 10.96 -5.38
N GLU A 456 -28.06 12.26 -5.09
CA GLU A 456 -29.22 13.07 -4.72
C GLU A 456 -30.23 13.20 -5.87
N ALA A 457 -29.78 13.12 -7.13
CA ALA A 457 -30.63 13.26 -8.29
C ALA A 457 -31.42 11.98 -8.60
N SER A 458 -30.78 10.81 -8.52
CA SER A 458 -31.42 9.52 -8.82
C SER A 458 -31.91 8.77 -7.58
N GLY A 459 -31.43 9.14 -6.40
CA GLY A 459 -31.66 8.41 -5.14
C GLY A 459 -30.97 7.05 -5.08
N GLN A 460 -30.08 6.76 -6.03
CA GLN A 460 -29.34 5.51 -6.09
C GLN A 460 -28.14 5.51 -5.14
N THR A 461 -27.83 4.36 -4.59
CA THR A 461 -26.56 4.16 -3.87
C THR A 461 -25.44 3.87 -4.86
N VAL A 462 -24.41 4.71 -4.85
CA VAL A 462 -23.22 4.55 -5.67
C VAL A 462 -22.08 4.10 -4.75
N ILE A 463 -21.39 3.04 -5.17
CA ILE A 463 -20.15 2.57 -4.54
C ILE A 463 -18.97 2.88 -5.45
N SER A 464 -17.91 3.44 -4.89
CA SER A 464 -16.72 3.86 -5.63
C SER A 464 -15.46 3.18 -5.10
N GLY A 465 -14.53 2.86 -5.99
CA GLY A 465 -13.29 2.13 -5.68
C GLY A 465 -12.17 2.38 -6.67
N MET A 466 -11.06 1.65 -6.50
CA MET A 466 -9.82 1.84 -7.26
C MET A 466 -9.81 1.16 -8.63
N GLY A 467 -10.72 0.23 -8.90
CA GLY A 467 -10.80 -0.49 -10.17
C GLY A 467 -12.01 -1.42 -10.23
N GLU A 468 -12.25 -2.00 -11.43
CA GLU A 468 -13.37 -2.92 -11.63
C GLU A 468 -13.28 -4.15 -10.73
N LEU A 469 -12.09 -4.76 -10.61
CA LEU A 469 -11.88 -5.93 -9.78
C LEU A 469 -12.15 -5.61 -8.30
N HIS A 470 -11.75 -4.44 -7.82
CA HIS A 470 -12.03 -4.00 -6.46
C HIS A 470 -13.54 -3.97 -6.19
N LEU A 471 -14.33 -3.34 -7.07
CA LEU A 471 -15.79 -3.25 -6.92
C LEU A 471 -16.47 -4.61 -7.08
N ASP A 472 -16.00 -5.47 -7.98
CA ASP A 472 -16.50 -6.85 -8.13
C ASP A 472 -16.34 -7.66 -6.86
N ILE A 473 -15.21 -7.52 -6.18
CA ILE A 473 -14.95 -8.20 -4.91
C ILE A 473 -15.87 -7.66 -3.81
N ILE A 474 -16.05 -6.35 -3.74
CA ILE A 474 -17.00 -5.74 -2.79
C ILE A 474 -18.41 -6.30 -2.99
N VAL A 475 -18.89 -6.35 -4.22
CA VAL A 475 -20.22 -6.88 -4.55
C VAL A 475 -20.32 -8.38 -4.22
N ASP A 476 -19.28 -9.14 -4.50
CA ASP A 476 -19.25 -10.57 -4.14
C ASP A 476 -19.23 -10.77 -2.61
N ARG A 477 -18.53 -9.92 -1.86
CA ARG A 477 -18.57 -9.90 -0.39
C ARG A 477 -19.98 -9.58 0.15
N LEU A 478 -20.69 -8.62 -0.45
CA LEU A 478 -22.09 -8.33 -0.10
C LEU A 478 -22.95 -9.59 -0.19
N ARG A 479 -22.79 -10.37 -1.27
CA ARG A 479 -23.53 -11.62 -1.49
C ARG A 479 -23.11 -12.72 -0.52
N ARG A 480 -21.80 -12.98 -0.36
CA ARG A 480 -21.28 -14.13 0.40
C ARG A 480 -21.29 -13.91 1.89
N GLU A 481 -20.79 -12.77 2.37
CA GLU A 481 -20.63 -12.48 3.79
C GLU A 481 -21.92 -11.90 4.40
N PHE A 482 -22.54 -10.94 3.72
CA PHE A 482 -23.69 -10.22 4.24
C PHE A 482 -25.05 -10.77 3.79
N LYS A 483 -25.03 -11.73 2.85
CA LYS A 483 -26.26 -12.34 2.27
C LYS A 483 -27.19 -11.29 1.65
N VAL A 484 -26.63 -10.30 0.98
CA VAL A 484 -27.34 -9.24 0.26
C VAL A 484 -27.04 -9.36 -1.23
N GLU A 485 -28.05 -9.58 -2.03
CA GLU A 485 -27.91 -9.55 -3.49
C GLU A 485 -28.28 -8.18 -4.04
N VAL A 486 -27.46 -7.67 -4.97
CA VAL A 486 -27.64 -6.35 -5.58
C VAL A 486 -27.72 -6.47 -7.10
N ASN A 487 -28.45 -5.54 -7.70
CA ASN A 487 -28.36 -5.22 -9.12
C ASN A 487 -27.26 -4.15 -9.29
N GLN A 488 -26.41 -4.30 -10.29
CA GLN A 488 -25.32 -3.39 -10.58
C GLN A 488 -25.66 -2.54 -11.81
N GLY A 489 -25.42 -1.25 -11.74
CA GLY A 489 -25.41 -0.35 -12.87
C GLY A 489 -24.14 -0.50 -13.70
N LYS A 490 -24.03 0.26 -14.79
CA LYS A 490 -22.79 0.33 -15.58
C LYS A 490 -21.74 1.13 -14.81
N PRO A 491 -20.45 0.73 -14.88
CA PRO A 491 -19.37 1.50 -14.32
C PRO A 491 -19.34 2.93 -14.88
N GLN A 492 -19.11 3.89 -14.00
CA GLN A 492 -18.96 5.31 -14.35
C GLN A 492 -17.64 5.85 -13.79
N VAL A 493 -17.06 6.77 -14.53
CA VAL A 493 -15.82 7.43 -14.11
C VAL A 493 -16.15 8.49 -13.05
N GLU A 494 -15.35 8.56 -12.00
CA GLU A 494 -15.40 9.64 -11.03
C GLU A 494 -14.64 10.85 -11.59
N TYR A 495 -15.39 11.80 -12.14
CA TYR A 495 -14.84 13.08 -12.58
C TYR A 495 -14.62 14.02 -11.40
N LYS A 496 -13.67 14.93 -11.54
CA LYS A 496 -13.46 16.05 -10.62
C LYS A 496 -13.57 17.39 -11.36
N GLU A 497 -13.57 18.48 -10.61
CA GLU A 497 -13.45 19.84 -11.17
C GLU A 497 -12.16 20.50 -10.66
N ALA A 498 -11.65 21.48 -11.38
CA ALA A 498 -10.51 22.28 -10.97
C ALA A 498 -10.70 23.75 -11.33
N ILE A 499 -10.00 24.61 -10.61
CA ILE A 499 -9.92 26.04 -10.85
C ILE A 499 -8.58 26.35 -11.49
N THR A 500 -8.58 26.98 -12.67
CA THR A 500 -7.36 27.20 -13.49
C THR A 500 -6.83 28.63 -13.43
N ARG A 501 -7.65 29.59 -13.03
CA ARG A 501 -7.29 31.03 -12.99
C ARG A 501 -7.69 31.64 -11.67
N SER A 502 -7.00 32.73 -11.30
CA SER A 502 -7.37 33.52 -10.14
C SER A 502 -8.50 34.49 -10.45
N ALA A 503 -9.43 34.64 -9.52
CA ALA A 503 -10.52 35.61 -9.59
C ALA A 503 -10.72 36.27 -8.20
N ASP A 504 -10.84 37.59 -8.19
CA ASP A 504 -11.20 38.34 -6.98
C ASP A 504 -12.73 38.43 -6.87
N HIS A 505 -13.23 38.28 -5.66
CA HIS A 505 -14.67 38.36 -5.40
C HIS A 505 -14.95 38.96 -4.02
N ARG A 506 -16.06 39.69 -3.93
CA ARG A 506 -16.64 40.16 -2.67
C ARG A 506 -18.04 39.59 -2.56
N GLU A 507 -18.31 38.87 -1.46
CA GLU A 507 -19.63 38.35 -1.15
C GLU A 507 -20.19 38.97 0.11
N VAL A 508 -21.39 39.53 0.00
CA VAL A 508 -22.12 40.09 1.11
C VAL A 508 -23.38 39.26 1.37
N TYR A 509 -23.34 38.47 2.40
CA TYR A 509 -24.50 37.74 2.87
C TYR A 509 -25.31 38.57 3.86
N LYS A 510 -26.52 38.94 3.49
CA LYS A 510 -27.43 39.69 4.34
C LYS A 510 -28.83 39.09 4.28
N LYS A 511 -29.40 38.74 5.44
CA LYS A 511 -30.77 38.26 5.57
C LYS A 511 -31.43 38.91 6.76
N GLN A 512 -32.53 39.59 6.56
CA GLN A 512 -33.39 40.16 7.61
C GLN A 512 -34.71 39.38 7.61
N SER A 513 -35.04 38.80 8.75
CA SER A 513 -36.35 38.16 8.99
C SER A 513 -36.71 38.57 10.41
N GLY A 514 -37.77 39.33 10.62
CA GLY A 514 -38.36 39.86 11.86
C GLY A 514 -37.71 39.43 13.19
N GLY A 515 -36.57 40.05 13.56
CA GLY A 515 -35.75 39.73 14.73
C GLY A 515 -34.26 39.93 14.46
N ARG A 516 -33.38 39.15 15.07
CA ARG A 516 -31.95 39.16 14.82
C ARG A 516 -31.64 38.80 13.37
N GLY A 517 -30.96 39.69 12.63
CA GLY A 517 -30.56 39.49 11.26
C GLY A 517 -29.37 38.55 11.09
N LYS A 518 -28.95 38.32 9.87
CA LYS A 518 -27.75 37.59 9.48
C LYS A 518 -26.90 38.46 8.59
N PHE A 519 -25.61 38.64 8.89
CA PHE A 519 -24.70 39.42 8.12
C PHE A 519 -23.29 38.82 8.08
N ALA A 520 -22.71 38.75 6.91
CA ALA A 520 -21.29 38.47 6.69
C ALA A 520 -20.83 39.12 5.38
N ASP A 521 -19.66 39.71 5.38
CA ASP A 521 -19.03 40.32 4.21
C ASP A 521 -17.59 39.85 4.14
N ILE A 522 -17.24 39.21 3.03
CA ILE A 522 -15.92 38.63 2.78
C ILE A 522 -15.39 39.09 1.42
N VAL A 523 -14.12 39.46 1.37
CA VAL A 523 -13.37 39.81 0.16
C VAL A 523 -12.24 38.80 0.04
N PHE A 524 -12.20 38.06 -1.04
CA PHE A 524 -11.26 36.99 -1.24
C PHE A 524 -10.84 36.84 -2.70
N THR A 525 -9.72 36.13 -2.89
CA THR A 525 -9.26 35.62 -4.18
C THR A 525 -9.38 34.09 -4.18
N ILE A 526 -9.98 33.56 -5.22
CA ILE A 526 -10.01 32.13 -5.48
C ILE A 526 -9.10 31.84 -6.69
N GLY A 527 -8.36 30.75 -6.66
CA GLY A 527 -7.48 30.35 -7.75
C GLY A 527 -6.91 28.93 -7.56
N PRO A 528 -6.04 28.48 -8.47
CA PRO A 528 -5.35 27.22 -8.32
C PRO A 528 -4.47 27.21 -7.07
N ALA A 529 -4.23 26.03 -6.50
CA ALA A 529 -3.26 25.83 -5.44
C ALA A 529 -1.83 26.18 -5.91
N ASP A 530 -0.96 26.55 -4.97
CA ASP A 530 0.42 26.97 -5.30
C ASP A 530 1.32 25.82 -5.78
N ASP A 531 0.98 24.57 -5.42
CA ASP A 531 1.71 23.34 -5.78
C ASP A 531 0.69 22.27 -6.16
N ASP A 532 0.98 21.50 -7.21
CA ASP A 532 0.17 20.35 -7.67
C ASP A 532 0.07 19.22 -6.63
N LYS A 533 0.91 19.27 -5.60
CA LYS A 533 0.86 18.31 -4.47
C LYS A 533 -0.15 18.69 -3.38
N VAL A 534 -0.73 19.89 -3.46
CA VAL A 534 -1.73 20.33 -2.49
C VAL A 534 -3.07 19.70 -2.85
N GLU A 535 -3.57 18.86 -1.98
CA GLU A 535 -4.91 18.30 -2.07
C GLU A 535 -5.90 19.14 -1.28
N GLY A 536 -7.07 19.40 -1.86
CA GLY A 536 -8.14 20.14 -1.21
C GLY A 536 -7.91 21.66 -1.12
N LEU A 537 -8.31 22.24 -0.01
CA LEU A 537 -8.29 23.70 0.19
C LEU A 537 -6.97 24.20 0.78
N GLN A 538 -6.27 25.06 0.02
CA GLN A 538 -5.20 25.90 0.55
C GLN A 538 -5.78 27.24 0.99
N PHE A 539 -5.97 27.42 2.30
CA PHE A 539 -6.55 28.64 2.84
C PHE A 539 -5.47 29.60 3.38
N VAL A 540 -5.47 30.83 2.87
CA VAL A 540 -4.54 31.91 3.30
C VAL A 540 -5.35 33.04 3.89
N ASN A 541 -4.99 33.43 5.10
CA ASN A 541 -5.63 34.56 5.80
C ASN A 541 -4.71 35.80 5.76
N GLU A 542 -5.12 36.84 5.06
CA GLU A 542 -4.43 38.12 4.95
C GLU A 542 -5.16 39.25 5.68
N ILE A 543 -6.19 38.95 6.50
CA ILE A 543 -6.96 39.95 7.24
C ILE A 543 -6.04 40.78 8.15
N LYS A 544 -6.11 42.13 8.00
CA LYS A 544 -5.41 43.07 8.84
C LYS A 544 -6.41 43.93 9.62
N GLY A 545 -6.09 44.32 10.85
CA GLY A 545 -6.88 45.29 11.62
C GLY A 545 -8.16 44.73 12.26
N GLY A 546 -8.44 43.45 12.23
CA GLY A 546 -9.62 42.83 12.90
C GLY A 546 -10.96 43.10 12.21
N ASN A 547 -10.96 43.44 10.93
CA ASN A 547 -12.17 43.65 10.12
C ASN A 547 -13.12 42.45 10.14
N ILE A 548 -12.59 41.24 10.21
CA ILE A 548 -13.32 40.01 10.56
C ILE A 548 -12.76 39.49 11.88
N PRO A 549 -13.58 39.29 12.92
CA PRO A 549 -13.14 38.67 14.17
C PRO A 549 -12.49 37.27 13.93
N LYS A 550 -11.42 36.99 14.67
CA LYS A 550 -10.65 35.73 14.52
C LYS A 550 -11.50 34.50 14.68
N GLU A 551 -12.57 34.56 15.46
CA GLU A 551 -13.51 33.45 15.70
C GLU A 551 -14.35 33.08 14.47
N PHE A 552 -14.49 33.97 13.46
CA PHE A 552 -15.26 33.72 12.24
C PHE A 552 -14.39 33.25 11.07
N ILE A 553 -13.07 33.40 11.12
CA ILE A 553 -12.15 32.99 10.06
C ILE A 553 -12.20 31.44 9.81
N PRO A 554 -12.20 30.59 10.85
CA PRO A 554 -12.37 29.14 10.65
C PRO A 554 -13.71 28.77 9.98
N SER A 555 -14.75 29.58 10.19
CA SER A 555 -16.06 29.36 9.56
C SER A 555 -16.05 29.70 8.07
N VAL A 556 -15.28 30.70 7.65
CA VAL A 556 -15.04 31.01 6.24
C VAL A 556 -14.29 29.86 5.56
N GLU A 557 -13.21 29.40 6.17
CA GLU A 557 -12.44 28.22 5.67
C GLU A 557 -13.32 26.99 5.53
N LYS A 558 -14.09 26.67 6.57
CA LYS A 558 -15.05 25.55 6.58
C LYS A 558 -16.08 25.69 5.46
N GLY A 559 -16.60 26.92 5.23
CA GLY A 559 -17.56 27.20 4.18
C GLY A 559 -17.00 26.92 2.78
N PHE A 560 -15.77 27.33 2.49
CA PHE A 560 -15.08 27.02 1.23
C PHE A 560 -14.80 25.53 1.10
N LYS A 561 -14.33 24.87 2.14
CA LYS A 561 -14.07 23.43 2.14
C LYS A 561 -15.32 22.61 1.82
N GLN A 562 -16.46 23.00 2.39
CA GLN A 562 -17.74 22.36 2.08
C GLN A 562 -18.25 22.70 0.66
N ALA A 563 -17.98 23.91 0.17
CA ALA A 563 -18.37 24.32 -1.19
C ALA A 563 -17.62 23.53 -2.28
N MET A 564 -16.36 23.14 -2.01
CA MET A 564 -15.57 22.31 -2.94
C MET A 564 -16.20 20.96 -3.27
N GLN A 565 -17.01 20.42 -2.39
CA GLN A 565 -17.69 19.13 -2.60
C GLN A 565 -18.73 19.19 -3.74
N ASN A 566 -19.09 20.39 -4.18
CA ASN A 566 -20.09 20.61 -5.23
C ASN A 566 -19.61 21.69 -6.20
N GLY A 567 -18.83 21.27 -7.18
CA GLY A 567 -18.20 22.15 -8.18
C GLY A 567 -19.19 22.90 -9.06
N PRO A 568 -18.75 23.99 -9.70
CA PRO A 568 -19.63 24.94 -10.40
C PRO A 568 -20.12 24.47 -11.77
N LEU A 569 -19.47 23.47 -12.40
CA LEU A 569 -19.80 23.01 -13.74
C LEU A 569 -20.82 21.87 -13.76
N ALA A 570 -20.52 20.79 -13.09
CA ALA A 570 -21.31 19.57 -13.09
C ALA A 570 -21.66 19.07 -11.67
N GLY A 571 -21.16 19.73 -10.63
CA GLY A 571 -21.35 19.35 -9.25
C GLY A 571 -20.35 18.31 -8.75
N PHE A 572 -19.29 18.05 -9.50
CA PHE A 572 -18.21 17.18 -9.03
C PHE A 572 -17.33 17.88 -8.00
N GLU A 573 -16.65 17.10 -7.18
CA GLU A 573 -15.72 17.64 -6.21
C GLU A 573 -14.57 18.40 -6.87
N VAL A 574 -14.22 19.59 -6.31
CA VAL A 574 -13.07 20.35 -6.75
C VAL A 574 -11.82 19.76 -6.12
N ASP A 575 -10.87 19.31 -6.95
CA ASP A 575 -9.67 18.57 -6.53
C ASP A 575 -8.77 19.39 -5.60
N SER A 576 -8.41 20.59 -6.03
CA SER A 576 -7.65 21.54 -5.21
C SER A 576 -7.97 22.97 -5.57
N MET A 577 -7.88 23.87 -4.60
CA MET A 577 -7.95 25.31 -4.84
C MET A 577 -7.30 26.08 -3.73
N LYS A 578 -6.85 27.31 -4.05
CA LYS A 578 -6.39 28.31 -3.09
C LYS A 578 -7.43 29.39 -2.89
N VAL A 579 -7.71 29.71 -1.64
CA VAL A 579 -8.51 30.86 -1.24
C VAL A 579 -7.69 31.77 -0.36
N THR A 580 -7.53 33.03 -0.77
CA THR A 580 -6.87 34.08 0.03
C THR A 580 -7.92 35.03 0.52
N LEU A 581 -8.21 35.01 1.83
CA LEU A 581 -9.15 35.93 2.47
C LEU A 581 -8.43 37.25 2.74
N LYS A 582 -8.80 38.30 2.01
CA LYS A 582 -8.11 39.58 1.99
C LYS A 582 -8.70 40.63 2.93
N ASP A 583 -10.02 40.71 2.97
CA ASP A 583 -10.76 41.74 3.73
C ASP A 583 -12.19 41.27 4.01
N GLY A 584 -12.95 42.08 4.72
CA GLY A 584 -14.35 41.87 4.98
C GLY A 584 -14.89 42.83 6.05
N SER A 585 -16.13 42.57 6.47
CA SER A 585 -16.73 43.28 7.59
C SER A 585 -17.73 42.39 8.34
N PHE A 586 -18.03 42.79 9.56
CA PHE A 586 -19.00 42.10 10.40
C PHE A 586 -19.96 43.11 11.04
N HIS A 587 -21.09 42.64 11.52
CA HIS A 587 -22.05 43.40 12.29
C HIS A 587 -22.15 42.82 13.71
N ALA A 588 -21.96 43.66 14.74
CA ALA A 588 -21.83 43.22 16.13
C ALA A 588 -23.00 42.39 16.65
N VAL A 589 -24.21 42.52 16.09
CA VAL A 589 -25.41 41.80 16.51
C VAL A 589 -25.82 40.67 15.53
N ASP A 590 -25.63 40.93 14.21
CA ASP A 590 -26.18 40.08 13.16
C ASP A 590 -25.14 39.11 12.55
N SER A 591 -23.89 39.20 12.94
CA SER A 591 -22.85 38.27 12.50
C SER A 591 -22.71 37.07 13.43
N ASP A 592 -22.62 35.91 12.84
CA ASP A 592 -22.33 34.65 13.50
C ASP A 592 -21.50 33.74 12.58
N GLN A 593 -21.03 32.63 13.12
CA GLN A 593 -20.24 31.64 12.40
C GLN A 593 -20.96 31.08 11.15
N LEU A 594 -22.24 30.81 11.26
CA LEU A 594 -23.07 30.30 10.16
C LEU A 594 -23.19 31.32 9.01
N SER A 595 -23.28 32.63 9.32
CA SER A 595 -23.36 33.68 8.30
C SER A 595 -22.08 33.74 7.46
N PHE A 596 -20.91 33.60 8.07
CA PHE A 596 -19.64 33.56 7.37
C PHE A 596 -19.44 32.23 6.57
N GLU A 597 -19.89 31.10 7.09
CA GLU A 597 -19.89 29.84 6.34
C GLU A 597 -20.77 29.93 5.08
N LEU A 598 -21.98 30.53 5.20
CA LEU A 598 -22.87 30.73 4.06
C LEU A 598 -22.32 31.74 3.06
N ALA A 599 -21.69 32.85 3.52
CA ALA A 599 -21.05 33.82 2.65
C ALA A 599 -19.91 33.17 1.82
N ALA A 600 -19.10 32.29 2.44
CA ALA A 600 -18.06 31.54 1.73
C ALA A 600 -18.65 30.61 0.64
N LYS A 601 -19.71 29.87 0.94
CA LYS A 601 -20.40 29.00 -0.03
C LYS A 601 -20.99 29.78 -1.19
N LEU A 602 -21.65 30.90 -0.95
CA LEU A 602 -22.21 31.73 -1.97
C LEU A 602 -21.13 32.42 -2.81
N GLY A 603 -20.09 32.91 -2.16
CA GLY A 603 -18.93 33.51 -2.82
C GLY A 603 -18.21 32.53 -3.75
N PHE A 604 -18.02 31.30 -3.32
CA PHE A 604 -17.51 30.22 -4.18
C PHE A 604 -18.39 30.04 -5.42
N LYS A 605 -19.69 29.84 -5.23
CA LYS A 605 -20.64 29.64 -6.32
C LYS A 605 -20.63 30.79 -7.34
N ALA A 606 -20.47 32.02 -6.88
CA ALA A 606 -20.43 33.21 -7.72
C ALA A 606 -19.10 33.37 -8.48
N SER A 607 -17.96 33.04 -7.84
CA SER A 607 -16.63 33.33 -8.38
C SER A 607 -15.99 32.14 -9.14
N ALA A 608 -16.34 30.91 -8.82
CA ALA A 608 -15.64 29.73 -9.33
C ALA A 608 -15.70 29.59 -10.87
N LYS A 609 -16.81 29.97 -11.52
CA LYS A 609 -16.91 29.97 -12.99
C LYS A 609 -15.98 31.02 -13.63
N ALA A 610 -15.87 32.20 -13.04
CA ALA A 610 -14.98 33.24 -13.50
C ALA A 610 -13.50 32.86 -13.31
N ALA A 611 -13.22 32.03 -12.34
CA ALA A 611 -11.91 31.46 -12.07
C ALA A 611 -11.50 30.31 -13.03
N GLY A 612 -12.25 30.10 -14.12
CA GLY A 612 -11.89 29.11 -15.14
C GLY A 612 -12.04 27.69 -14.65
N ALA A 613 -13.23 27.31 -14.22
CA ALA A 613 -13.51 25.94 -13.82
C ALA A 613 -13.43 24.98 -15.03
N VAL A 614 -12.82 23.81 -14.86
CA VAL A 614 -12.65 22.75 -15.84
C VAL A 614 -13.02 21.40 -15.24
N ILE A 615 -13.37 20.44 -16.10
CA ILE A 615 -13.59 19.03 -15.70
C ILE A 615 -12.27 18.27 -15.80
N LEU A 616 -11.98 17.49 -14.78
CA LEU A 616 -10.85 16.57 -14.73
C LEU A 616 -11.33 15.13 -14.88
N GLU A 617 -10.58 14.34 -15.65
CA GLU A 617 -10.79 12.90 -15.79
C GLU A 617 -9.58 12.10 -15.26
N PRO A 618 -9.79 10.91 -14.70
CA PRO A 618 -8.68 10.07 -14.25
C PRO A 618 -7.93 9.47 -15.43
N ILE A 619 -6.62 9.64 -15.44
CA ILE A 619 -5.68 9.07 -16.40
C ILE A 619 -5.03 7.85 -15.76
N MET A 620 -5.01 6.75 -16.53
CA MET A 620 -4.45 5.48 -16.13
C MET A 620 -3.11 5.25 -16.82
N LYS A 621 -2.13 4.74 -16.10
CA LYS A 621 -0.93 4.14 -16.68
C LYS A 621 -1.27 2.73 -17.12
N LEU A 622 -1.11 2.47 -18.40
CA LEU A 622 -1.32 1.17 -19.01
C LEU A 622 0.02 0.60 -19.47
N GLU A 623 0.29 -0.64 -19.10
CA GLU A 623 1.35 -1.44 -19.70
C GLU A 623 0.73 -2.66 -20.39
N VAL A 624 1.10 -2.89 -21.64
CA VAL A 624 0.66 -4.04 -22.41
C VAL A 624 1.87 -4.85 -22.82
N LEU A 625 1.86 -6.13 -22.47
CA LEU A 625 2.84 -7.11 -22.94
C LEU A 625 2.21 -7.88 -24.12
N THR A 626 2.84 -7.85 -25.28
CA THR A 626 2.28 -8.42 -26.51
C THR A 626 3.35 -8.99 -27.43
N PRO A 627 3.02 -10.02 -28.26
CA PRO A 627 3.88 -10.38 -29.38
C PRO A 627 4.06 -9.21 -30.35
N GLU A 628 5.22 -9.14 -31.01
CA GLU A 628 5.56 -8.06 -31.94
C GLU A 628 4.53 -7.90 -33.07
N GLU A 629 4.01 -8.99 -33.58
CA GLU A 629 3.01 -9.00 -34.67
C GLU A 629 1.70 -8.29 -34.33
N ASN A 630 1.32 -8.20 -33.03
CA ASN A 630 0.08 -7.57 -32.59
C ASN A 630 0.29 -6.11 -32.13
N MET A 631 1.55 -5.65 -32.03
CA MET A 631 1.88 -4.34 -31.48
C MET A 631 1.21 -3.20 -32.24
N GLY A 632 1.19 -3.26 -33.57
CA GLY A 632 0.61 -2.21 -34.43
C GLY A 632 -0.90 -2.02 -34.21
N ASP A 633 -1.64 -3.12 -34.11
CA ASP A 633 -3.09 -3.10 -33.87
C ASP A 633 -3.44 -2.58 -32.47
N ILE A 634 -2.64 -2.97 -31.47
CA ILE A 634 -2.81 -2.51 -30.08
C ILE A 634 -2.52 -1.01 -29.97
N VAL A 635 -1.43 -0.52 -30.55
CA VAL A 635 -1.11 0.92 -30.57
C VAL A 635 -2.20 1.70 -31.31
N GLY A 636 -2.71 1.17 -32.43
CA GLY A 636 -3.83 1.75 -33.17
C GLY A 636 -5.12 1.84 -32.36
N ASP A 637 -5.42 0.81 -31.53
CA ASP A 637 -6.58 0.82 -30.65
C ASP A 637 -6.40 1.82 -29.48
N LEU A 638 -5.21 1.88 -28.88
CA LEU A 638 -4.89 2.83 -27.81
C LEU A 638 -5.03 4.28 -28.29
N ASN A 639 -4.56 4.59 -29.50
CA ASN A 639 -4.71 5.92 -30.09
C ASN A 639 -6.18 6.28 -30.31
N ARG A 640 -7.02 5.33 -30.72
CA ARG A 640 -8.48 5.54 -30.82
C ARG A 640 -9.14 5.82 -29.46
N ARG A 641 -8.58 5.26 -28.38
CA ARG A 641 -9.00 5.47 -26.99
C ARG A 641 -8.39 6.71 -26.34
N ARG A 642 -7.92 7.66 -27.12
CA ARG A 642 -7.23 8.86 -26.64
C ARG A 642 -5.96 8.56 -25.81
N GLY A 643 -5.43 7.34 -25.96
CA GLY A 643 -4.21 6.93 -25.26
C GLY A 643 -2.98 7.59 -25.84
N GLN A 644 -2.07 7.98 -24.97
CA GLN A 644 -0.76 8.52 -25.33
C GLN A 644 0.30 7.47 -25.04
N VAL A 645 0.89 6.89 -26.10
CA VAL A 645 1.96 5.91 -25.98
C VAL A 645 3.25 6.63 -25.64
N ASN A 646 3.80 6.37 -24.45
CA ASN A 646 5.00 7.05 -23.93
C ASN A 646 6.27 6.28 -24.23
N ASN A 647 6.22 4.95 -24.23
CA ASN A 647 7.38 4.10 -24.45
C ASN A 647 7.01 2.75 -25.05
N MET A 648 7.94 2.20 -25.84
CA MET A 648 7.90 0.83 -26.35
C MET A 648 9.26 0.21 -26.15
N SER A 649 9.30 -0.98 -25.55
CA SER A 649 10.55 -1.69 -25.24
C SER A 649 10.40 -3.19 -25.47
N ASP A 650 11.52 -3.90 -25.47
CA ASP A 650 11.56 -5.35 -25.59
C ASP A 650 11.71 -6.00 -24.22
N ARG A 651 10.99 -7.10 -24.00
CA ARG A 651 11.10 -7.90 -22.78
C ARG A 651 10.97 -9.39 -23.12
N ALA A 652 12.03 -10.15 -22.93
CA ALA A 652 12.04 -11.62 -23.06
C ALA A 652 11.31 -12.17 -24.31
N GLY A 653 11.50 -11.53 -25.49
CA GLY A 653 10.87 -11.95 -26.76
C GLY A 653 9.45 -11.42 -26.98
N ALA A 654 8.97 -10.54 -26.12
CA ALA A 654 7.71 -9.82 -26.28
C ALA A 654 7.95 -8.30 -26.32
N LYS A 655 6.98 -7.55 -26.80
CA LYS A 655 6.96 -6.07 -26.80
C LYS A 655 6.17 -5.56 -25.62
N VAL A 656 6.72 -4.54 -24.96
CA VAL A 656 6.05 -3.81 -23.87
C VAL A 656 5.63 -2.44 -24.40
N ILE A 657 4.35 -2.12 -24.32
CA ILE A 657 3.78 -0.82 -24.67
C ILE A 657 3.37 -0.14 -23.38
N LYS A 658 3.99 1.01 -23.05
CA LYS A 658 3.58 1.86 -21.93
C LYS A 658 2.82 3.07 -22.46
N ALA A 659 1.61 3.30 -21.96
CA ALA A 659 0.74 4.38 -22.38
C ALA A 659 0.03 5.03 -21.20
N GLU A 660 -0.38 6.27 -21.38
CA GLU A 660 -1.35 6.94 -20.51
C GLU A 660 -2.68 7.03 -21.23
N VAL A 661 -3.75 6.57 -20.57
CA VAL A 661 -5.07 6.45 -21.19
C VAL A 661 -6.15 6.97 -20.23
N PRO A 662 -7.18 7.69 -20.71
CA PRO A 662 -8.29 8.08 -19.87
C PRO A 662 -9.15 6.87 -19.52
N LEU A 663 -9.51 6.73 -18.25
CA LEU A 663 -10.28 5.59 -17.75
C LEU A 663 -11.61 5.40 -18.47
N SER A 664 -12.27 6.49 -18.86
CA SER A 664 -13.54 6.46 -19.57
C SER A 664 -13.51 5.65 -20.89
N GLU A 665 -12.33 5.58 -21.52
CA GLU A 665 -12.13 4.85 -22.77
C GLU A 665 -11.72 3.39 -22.56
N MET A 666 -11.48 2.99 -21.33
CA MET A 666 -10.86 1.68 -21.01
C MET A 666 -11.84 0.60 -20.60
N PHE A 667 -13.12 0.94 -20.41
CA PHE A 667 -14.14 -0.07 -20.14
C PHE A 667 -14.21 -1.12 -21.25
N GLY A 668 -14.14 -2.40 -20.87
CA GLY A 668 -14.11 -3.52 -21.80
C GLY A 668 -12.80 -3.70 -22.58
N TYR A 669 -11.74 -2.95 -22.28
CA TYR A 669 -10.48 -3.01 -23.00
C TYR A 669 -9.82 -4.40 -22.97
N VAL A 670 -9.90 -5.13 -21.87
CA VAL A 670 -9.35 -6.50 -21.75
C VAL A 670 -9.94 -7.43 -22.80
N THR A 671 -11.24 -7.33 -23.09
CA THR A 671 -11.90 -8.11 -24.13
C THR A 671 -11.39 -7.73 -25.51
N THR A 672 -11.25 -6.43 -25.80
CA THR A 672 -10.69 -5.93 -27.05
C THR A 672 -9.23 -6.40 -27.23
N LEU A 673 -8.42 -6.29 -26.19
CA LEU A 673 -7.02 -6.73 -26.21
C LEU A 673 -6.89 -8.22 -26.50
N ARG A 674 -7.73 -9.06 -25.87
CA ARG A 674 -7.78 -10.50 -26.15
C ARG A 674 -8.14 -10.80 -27.60
N THR A 675 -9.08 -10.04 -28.18
CA THR A 675 -9.46 -10.20 -29.59
C THR A 675 -8.32 -9.80 -30.52
N LEU A 676 -7.67 -8.66 -30.30
CA LEU A 676 -6.55 -8.16 -31.11
C LEU A 676 -5.32 -9.06 -31.07
N SER A 677 -5.09 -9.74 -29.94
CA SER A 677 -3.89 -10.55 -29.71
C SER A 677 -4.14 -12.06 -29.76
N SER A 678 -5.38 -12.49 -30.07
CA SER A 678 -5.78 -13.89 -29.96
C SER A 678 -5.50 -14.49 -28.58
N GLY A 679 -5.69 -13.67 -27.53
CA GLY A 679 -5.47 -14.06 -26.14
C GLY A 679 -4.00 -14.05 -25.67
N ARG A 680 -3.06 -13.63 -26.52
CA ARG A 680 -1.61 -13.69 -26.23
C ARG A 680 -1.06 -12.43 -25.54
N ALA A 681 -1.79 -11.32 -25.55
CA ALA A 681 -1.38 -10.10 -24.85
C ALA A 681 -2.01 -10.03 -23.46
N THR A 682 -1.26 -9.48 -22.54
CA THR A 682 -1.71 -9.15 -21.20
C THR A 682 -1.59 -7.65 -20.95
N SER A 683 -2.40 -7.11 -20.05
CA SER A 683 -2.34 -5.70 -19.71
C SER A 683 -2.46 -5.50 -18.21
N THR A 684 -1.75 -4.49 -17.71
CA THR A 684 -1.88 -3.97 -16.35
C THR A 684 -2.20 -2.50 -16.43
N MET A 685 -3.16 -2.04 -15.64
CA MET A 685 -3.61 -0.66 -15.63
C MET A 685 -3.69 -0.17 -14.20
N GLU A 686 -3.08 0.99 -13.91
CA GLU A 686 -3.09 1.63 -12.60
C GLU A 686 -3.42 3.12 -12.72
N PHE A 687 -4.02 3.71 -11.67
CA PHE A 687 -4.27 5.13 -11.63
C PHE A 687 -2.95 5.94 -11.63
N SER A 688 -2.89 6.99 -12.46
CA SER A 688 -1.75 7.90 -12.52
C SER A 688 -2.05 9.24 -11.89
N HIS A 689 -2.96 9.99 -12.50
CA HIS A 689 -3.31 11.36 -12.10
C HIS A 689 -4.64 11.78 -12.73
N TYR A 690 -5.17 12.90 -12.30
CA TYR A 690 -6.27 13.58 -12.96
C TYR A 690 -5.74 14.59 -13.99
N ALA A 691 -6.36 14.66 -15.17
CA ALA A 691 -6.03 15.63 -16.21
C ALA A 691 -7.28 16.29 -16.76
N GLU A 692 -7.13 17.50 -17.32
CA GLU A 692 -8.23 18.25 -17.93
C GLU A 692 -8.80 17.48 -19.12
N THR A 693 -10.13 17.35 -19.16
CA THR A 693 -10.83 16.74 -20.29
C THR A 693 -10.83 17.63 -21.52
N PRO A 694 -10.77 17.06 -22.76
CA PRO A 694 -11.05 17.82 -23.98
C PRO A 694 -12.46 18.47 -23.93
N SER A 695 -12.60 19.64 -24.55
CA SER A 695 -13.84 20.44 -24.48
C SER A 695 -15.11 19.70 -24.92
N ASN A 696 -15.04 18.86 -25.95
CA ASN A 696 -16.16 18.04 -26.39
C ASN A 696 -16.59 17.00 -25.32
N ILE A 697 -15.63 16.34 -24.67
CA ILE A 697 -15.91 15.39 -23.59
C ILE A 697 -16.44 16.14 -22.35
N SER A 698 -15.85 17.30 -22.02
CA SER A 698 -16.33 18.13 -20.93
C SER A 698 -17.79 18.53 -21.08
N GLU A 699 -18.20 18.93 -22.28
CA GLU A 699 -19.59 19.26 -22.57
C GLU A 699 -20.55 18.08 -22.42
N GLU A 700 -20.16 16.89 -22.92
CA GLU A 700 -20.94 15.66 -22.74
C GLU A 700 -21.09 15.28 -21.28
N VAL A 701 -20.00 15.32 -20.51
CA VAL A 701 -19.99 15.00 -19.08
C VAL A 701 -20.86 15.98 -18.29
N ILE A 702 -20.77 17.28 -18.57
CA ILE A 702 -21.60 18.32 -17.94
C ILE A 702 -23.09 18.11 -18.28
N ALA A 703 -23.39 17.81 -19.54
CA ALA A 703 -24.78 17.57 -20.00
C ALA A 703 -25.35 16.32 -19.29
N ALA A 704 -24.59 15.25 -19.21
CA ALA A 704 -25.00 14.02 -18.54
C ALA A 704 -25.26 14.25 -17.04
N ALA A 705 -24.34 14.95 -16.35
CA ALA A 705 -24.45 15.24 -14.92
C ALA A 705 -25.65 16.15 -14.60
N ARG A 706 -26.02 17.06 -15.51
CA ARG A 706 -27.19 17.94 -15.35
C ARG A 706 -28.52 17.33 -15.79
N GLY A 707 -28.50 16.09 -16.24
CA GLY A 707 -29.71 15.44 -16.78
C GLY A 707 -30.26 16.05 -18.09
N THR A 708 -29.44 16.81 -18.81
CA THR A 708 -29.79 17.47 -20.10
C THR A 708 -29.25 16.71 -21.31
N ALA A 709 -28.58 15.57 -21.10
CA ALA A 709 -28.15 14.70 -22.18
C ALA A 709 -29.42 14.17 -22.91
N ASN A 710 -29.54 14.49 -24.21
CA ASN A 710 -30.59 13.92 -25.04
C ASN A 710 -30.53 12.40 -25.04
N VAL A 711 -31.64 11.77 -24.70
CA VAL A 711 -31.87 10.32 -24.78
C VAL A 711 -31.69 9.84 -26.22
#